data_bf9d2908065635404fb92fa32e3a81de
#
_entry.id   bf9d2908065635404fb92fa32e3a81de
#
_cell.length_a   1.000
_cell.length_b   1.000
_cell.length_c   1.000
_cell.angle_alpha   90.00
_cell.angle_beta   90.00
_cell.angle_gamma   90.00
#
_symmetry.space_group_name_H-M   'P 1'
#
loop_
_entity.id
_entity.type
_entity.pdbx_description
1 polymer ?
#
loop_
_entity_poly.entity_id
_entity_poly.type
_entity_poly.pdbx_seq_one_letter_code
_entity_poly.pdbx_strand_id
1 'polypeptide(L)'
;MRVDFLKKIFALTLTIAGIMPAMAEEAGVHRFATFNVRFTNNDDAGDKLWANRRKAVTDIVKDYDLDIVGMQEVTGRTYNGTNQLKDLKSLLPNYTSYDVERSGSDYSYNCIFYKKNKYTVVDKGLWYINSHPETHGNTWDYFGDANTIARTVAWIRFRDNESKTEFYFAVTHKNYSKASNGVYGAELNVRMLSDLVGQMPIVLVGDFNMHRSDEYTYRHYRSQFYDAALTVPSSCHPYGNFTHTTNGWYPATNSNCSGSEFDYHFYDHITALEHVIITEHYGRSVTPSDHFPVMVRYKFNTTTAPTRFYASNTTELMAAVSKATQQDTICLAAGEYMLNETITPTVSLTIVGGYDKNFKDIVGTSTLRQTEAKQIINIPQYYSLTLYNLNLENGYTDNAVGGGLLAINGAKLNLYNCRFSNSMSTTNAGAVYANAHDIHIENCVFENDSAKNLGGALYAQAMEKLVVKDCKFLNNGSATGAALYVAGGRVLDIQCNSFANNISNKQGALTIDVTGAQKSLAIKADKYITAAHLVNNSFLNNELYAKKGIATATKEFGGAAIFAKVWDEDNIQHVFNIAHCSFIGNNTDFTGLKANFAGGAIRIAQGKACLMNNLMLANTEKCSDTEVSYVDYTVGSTVDLWKNSNNLYSNDERIKGWENSLVNTIAGKWNGKVYTATVLNNGSYLLRSPYLNNFNLGYIPTNYRLCESSFSYDIDGNGKMSDYLRYDQIHNVRANSTCVGAMEYKEGVTSITEVKPQDGIHRIGENQYVLTGASNVAVFNLAGQCVLNSNNETIDLSPLPSGLYIVNQHKIIR
;
A
#
# COMPACT_ATOMS: atom_id res chain seq x y z
N MET A 1 36.90 57.15 19.12
CA MET A 1 35.83 57.03 20.13
C MET A 1 34.55 56.34 19.67
N ARG A 2 34.37 56.02 18.38
CA ARG A 2 33.19 55.29 17.85
C ARG A 2 33.44 53.80 17.58
N VAL A 3 34.66 53.33 17.55
CA VAL A 3 35.01 51.96 17.26
C VAL A 3 35.11 51.09 18.52
N ASP A 4 35.43 51.69 19.67
CA ASP A 4 35.54 50.98 20.94
C ASP A 4 34.19 50.78 21.63
N PHE A 5 33.16 51.54 21.28
CA PHE A 5 31.81 51.33 21.80
C PHE A 5 31.10 50.13 21.16
N LEU A 6 31.37 49.86 19.88
CA LEU A 6 30.82 48.67 19.17
C LEU A 6 31.52 47.36 19.57
N LYS A 7 32.80 47.40 19.98
CA LYS A 7 33.50 46.22 20.50
C LYS A 7 33.03 45.81 21.90
N LYS A 8 32.56 46.79 22.73
CA LYS A 8 32.02 46.49 24.05
C LYS A 8 30.57 45.98 24.02
N ILE A 9 29.79 46.30 22.97
CA ILE A 9 28.45 45.70 22.74
C ILE A 9 28.56 44.26 22.21
N PHE A 10 29.59 43.99 21.38
CA PHE A 10 29.84 42.63 20.86
C PHE A 10 30.45 41.68 21.92
N ALA A 11 31.12 42.19 22.93
CA ALA A 11 31.66 41.38 24.03
C ALA A 11 30.63 41.10 25.18
N LEU A 12 29.52 41.88 25.20
CA LEU A 12 28.45 41.62 26.17
C LEU A 12 27.34 40.71 25.67
N THR A 13 27.33 40.42 24.34
CA THR A 13 26.38 39.45 23.73
C THR A 13 26.93 38.01 23.64
N LEU A 14 28.19 37.77 24.06
CA LEU A 14 28.80 36.43 24.01
C LEU A 14 28.86 35.72 25.34
N THR A 15 28.27 36.28 26.41
CA THR A 15 28.24 35.64 27.73
C THR A 15 26.83 35.32 28.26
N ILE A 16 25.81 35.33 27.37
CA ILE A 16 24.48 34.83 27.67
C ILE A 16 24.17 33.61 26.74
N ALA A 17 25.16 32.74 26.60
CA ALA A 17 24.97 31.42 25.98
C ALA A 17 25.11 30.38 27.09
N GLY A 18 24.08 30.19 27.91
CA GLY A 18 24.15 29.22 28.95
C GLY A 18 22.91 29.08 29.86
N ILE A 19 21.89 29.85 29.60
CA ILE A 19 20.60 29.61 30.24
C ILE A 19 19.61 29.36 29.11
N MET A 20 19.28 28.09 28.84
CA MET A 20 18.06 27.78 28.12
C MET A 20 16.93 28.52 28.82
N PRO A 21 16.13 29.36 28.16
CA PRO A 21 14.86 29.72 28.73
C PRO A 21 14.17 28.38 28.97
N ALA A 22 13.76 28.11 30.24
CA ALA A 22 12.82 27.04 30.50
C ALA A 22 11.71 27.26 29.46
N MET A 23 11.60 26.37 28.46
CA MET A 23 10.52 26.47 27.51
C MET A 23 9.26 26.44 28.35
N ALA A 24 8.53 27.53 28.40
CA ALA A 24 7.27 27.58 29.14
C ALA A 24 6.47 26.35 28.71
N GLU A 25 5.99 25.58 29.68
CA GLU A 25 5.20 24.39 29.43
C GLU A 25 3.99 24.81 28.58
N GLU A 26 4.03 24.51 27.29
CA GLU A 26 2.92 24.80 26.40
C GLU A 26 1.80 23.83 26.76
N ALA A 27 0.69 24.35 27.27
CA ALA A 27 -0.42 23.54 27.76
C ALA A 27 -0.86 22.51 26.74
N GLY A 28 -0.97 21.26 27.17
CA GLY A 28 -1.39 20.14 26.34
C GLY A 28 -0.34 19.64 25.34
N VAL A 29 0.93 20.07 25.46
CA VAL A 29 2.04 19.52 24.66
C VAL A 29 2.81 18.49 25.47
N HIS A 30 3.09 17.35 24.83
CA HIS A 30 3.79 16.20 25.39
C HIS A 30 5.12 15.99 24.69
N ARG A 31 6.18 15.69 25.44
CA ARG A 31 7.52 15.41 24.94
C ARG A 31 7.83 13.93 25.08
N PHE A 32 7.70 13.18 24.00
CA PHE A 32 8.01 11.75 23.97
C PHE A 32 9.34 11.51 23.30
N ALA A 33 10.11 10.55 23.80
CA ALA A 33 11.42 10.25 23.25
C ALA A 33 11.69 8.76 23.09
N THR A 34 12.61 8.43 22.21
CA THR A 34 13.34 7.16 22.17
C THR A 34 14.80 7.39 22.51
N PHE A 35 15.40 6.47 23.23
CA PHE A 35 16.80 6.53 23.59
C PHE A 35 17.40 5.13 23.75
N ASN A 36 18.14 4.66 22.77
CA ASN A 36 19.05 3.54 22.97
C ASN A 36 20.21 3.98 23.88
N VAL A 37 20.23 3.50 25.12
CA VAL A 37 21.22 3.94 26.12
C VAL A 37 22.53 3.14 26.08
N ARG A 38 22.67 2.25 25.12
CA ARG A 38 23.79 1.31 24.98
C ARG A 38 23.97 0.44 26.22
N PHE A 39 23.87 -0.86 26.08
CA PHE A 39 24.11 -1.83 27.15
C PHE A 39 25.53 -1.79 27.66
N THR A 40 25.76 -2.26 28.87
CA THR A 40 27.11 -2.42 29.43
C THR A 40 27.79 -3.67 28.87
N ASN A 41 29.01 -3.54 28.42
CA ASN A 41 29.80 -4.68 27.92
C ASN A 41 31.29 -4.59 28.37
N ASN A 42 32.08 -5.61 28.07
CA ASN A 42 33.51 -5.69 28.45
C ASN A 42 34.41 -4.71 27.68
N ASP A 43 33.97 -4.24 26.54
CA ASP A 43 34.74 -3.40 25.63
C ASP A 43 34.59 -1.92 25.99
N ASP A 44 33.64 -1.57 26.88
CA ASP A 44 33.46 -0.22 27.35
C ASP A 44 34.59 0.17 28.32
N ALA A 45 35.30 1.25 28.00
CA ALA A 45 36.37 1.80 28.78
C ALA A 45 36.30 3.32 28.89
N GLY A 46 36.90 3.88 29.92
CA GLY A 46 36.96 5.33 30.10
C GLY A 46 35.56 5.97 30.13
N ASP A 47 35.38 6.98 29.36
CA ASP A 47 34.11 7.74 29.31
C ASP A 47 32.93 6.95 28.77
N LYS A 48 33.12 5.80 28.11
CA LYS A 48 32.06 4.91 27.67
C LYS A 48 31.49 4.04 28.81
N LEU A 49 32.24 3.87 29.92
CA LEU A 49 31.75 3.12 31.09
C LEU A 49 30.42 3.72 31.60
N TRP A 50 29.47 2.87 31.90
CA TRP A 50 28.16 3.28 32.44
C TRP A 50 28.30 4.20 33.67
N ALA A 51 29.17 3.89 34.59
CA ALA A 51 29.41 4.71 35.77
C ALA A 51 29.74 6.17 35.43
N ASN A 52 30.40 6.39 34.31
CA ASN A 52 30.85 7.72 33.88
C ASN A 52 29.81 8.45 33.01
N ARG A 53 28.89 7.75 32.32
CA ARG A 53 27.89 8.34 31.41
C ARG A 53 26.46 8.38 31.96
N ARG A 54 26.14 7.60 33.00
CA ARG A 54 24.78 7.49 33.56
C ARG A 54 24.15 8.83 33.95
N LYS A 55 24.97 9.77 34.47
CA LYS A 55 24.48 11.11 34.82
C LYS A 55 24.09 11.87 33.55
N ALA A 56 24.90 11.88 32.54
CA ALA A 56 24.59 12.57 31.27
C ALA A 56 23.35 11.98 30.58
N VAL A 57 23.16 10.65 30.62
CA VAL A 57 21.95 10.00 30.12
C VAL A 57 20.70 10.50 30.85
N THR A 58 20.77 10.62 32.19
CA THR A 58 19.62 11.07 32.97
C THR A 58 19.43 12.59 32.95
N ASP A 59 20.49 13.36 32.77
CA ASP A 59 20.41 14.81 32.58
C ASP A 59 19.67 15.15 31.27
N ILE A 60 19.90 14.42 30.17
CA ILE A 60 19.08 14.58 28.95
C ILE A 60 17.59 14.46 29.25
N VAL A 61 17.19 13.41 29.98
CA VAL A 61 15.77 13.19 30.32
C VAL A 61 15.18 14.37 31.12
N LYS A 62 15.99 14.95 31.99
CA LYS A 62 15.56 16.05 32.87
C LYS A 62 15.60 17.41 32.16
N ASP A 63 16.70 17.70 31.46
CA ASP A 63 16.94 19.02 30.87
C ASP A 63 16.01 19.26 29.67
N TYR A 64 15.66 18.21 28.92
CA TYR A 64 14.65 18.26 27.87
C TYR A 64 13.23 18.04 28.40
N ASP A 65 13.07 17.87 29.71
CA ASP A 65 11.79 17.68 30.38
C ASP A 65 10.92 16.62 29.71
N LEU A 66 11.53 15.47 29.38
CA LEU A 66 10.87 14.40 28.65
C LEU A 66 9.74 13.79 29.48
N ASP A 67 8.56 13.65 28.90
CA ASP A 67 7.40 13.14 29.62
C ASP A 67 7.36 11.61 29.64
N ILE A 68 7.64 11.00 28.46
CA ILE A 68 7.75 9.53 28.31
C ILE A 68 8.99 9.25 27.47
N VAL A 69 9.79 8.27 27.89
CA VAL A 69 10.99 7.84 27.19
C VAL A 69 10.98 6.33 27.02
N GLY A 70 10.97 5.87 25.76
CA GLY A 70 11.23 4.48 25.41
C GLY A 70 12.75 4.25 25.37
N MET A 71 13.28 3.47 26.29
CA MET A 71 14.71 3.17 26.34
C MET A 71 14.99 1.76 25.89
N GLN A 72 16.02 1.60 25.03
CA GLN A 72 16.51 0.32 24.54
C GLN A 72 17.88 0.02 25.15
N GLU A 73 18.25 -1.24 25.20
CA GLU A 73 19.53 -1.73 25.69
C GLU A 73 19.80 -1.46 27.18
N VAL A 74 18.78 -1.28 27.98
CA VAL A 74 18.95 -1.10 29.41
C VAL A 74 19.36 -2.41 30.05
N THR A 75 20.57 -2.46 30.65
CA THR A 75 21.07 -3.69 31.32
C THR A 75 20.52 -3.81 32.73
N GLY A 76 19.76 -4.88 33.02
CA GLY A 76 19.24 -5.20 34.36
C GLY A 76 20.21 -5.97 35.25
N ARG A 77 21.29 -6.48 34.67
CA ARG A 77 22.35 -7.20 35.39
C ARG A 77 23.37 -6.24 36.00
N THR A 78 23.91 -6.61 37.16
CA THR A 78 25.05 -5.89 37.73
C THR A 78 26.32 -6.22 36.96
N TYR A 79 27.00 -5.21 36.47
CA TYR A 79 28.20 -5.30 35.71
C TYR A 79 29.22 -4.26 36.18
N ASN A 80 30.46 -4.68 36.53
CA ASN A 80 31.48 -3.80 37.10
C ASN A 80 30.95 -2.90 38.25
N GLY A 81 30.15 -3.48 39.15
CA GLY A 81 29.55 -2.78 40.31
C GLY A 81 28.38 -1.84 39.97
N THR A 82 27.93 -1.75 38.74
CA THR A 82 26.83 -0.89 38.32
C THR A 82 25.69 -1.72 37.73
N ASN A 83 24.45 -1.18 37.82
CA ASN A 83 23.26 -1.76 37.21
C ASN A 83 22.46 -0.62 36.56
N GLN A 84 22.40 -0.61 35.22
CA GLN A 84 21.81 0.49 34.50
C GLN A 84 20.35 0.74 34.91
N LEU A 85 19.54 -0.32 34.98
CA LEU A 85 18.12 -0.20 35.33
C LEU A 85 17.93 0.37 36.73
N LYS A 86 18.73 -0.10 37.69
CA LYS A 86 18.69 0.39 39.08
C LYS A 86 19.14 1.85 39.16
N ASP A 87 20.21 2.20 38.46
CA ASP A 87 20.75 3.55 38.44
C ASP A 87 19.78 4.55 37.80
N LEU A 88 19.16 4.19 36.65
CA LEU A 88 18.17 5.00 35.97
C LEU A 88 16.97 5.28 36.91
N LYS A 89 16.44 4.27 37.59
CA LYS A 89 15.34 4.44 38.57
C LYS A 89 15.73 5.35 39.74
N SER A 90 16.95 5.24 40.22
CA SER A 90 17.46 6.06 41.30
C SER A 90 17.70 7.51 40.90
N LEU A 91 18.23 7.73 39.68
CA LEU A 91 18.59 9.04 39.18
C LEU A 91 17.39 9.81 38.58
N LEU A 92 16.28 9.12 38.29
CA LEU A 92 15.04 9.67 37.76
C LEU A 92 13.87 9.51 38.78
N PRO A 93 13.94 10.11 39.98
CA PRO A 93 12.99 9.85 41.09
C PRO A 93 11.55 10.29 40.78
N ASN A 94 11.36 11.23 39.83
CA ASN A 94 10.05 11.72 39.39
C ASN A 94 9.41 10.82 38.32
N TYR A 95 10.14 9.82 37.86
CA TYR A 95 9.67 8.85 36.88
C TYR A 95 9.39 7.49 37.52
N THR A 96 8.55 6.72 36.86
CA THR A 96 8.44 5.29 37.09
C THR A 96 8.62 4.58 35.73
N SER A 97 8.77 3.26 35.74
CA SER A 97 9.03 2.55 34.50
C SER A 97 8.26 1.24 34.40
N TYR A 98 7.99 0.83 33.19
CA TYR A 98 7.62 -0.51 32.80
C TYR A 98 8.81 -1.15 32.07
N ASP A 99 9.35 -2.20 32.66
CA ASP A 99 10.59 -2.82 32.21
C ASP A 99 10.29 -4.20 31.64
N VAL A 100 10.58 -4.38 30.37
CA VAL A 100 10.38 -5.64 29.67
C VAL A 100 11.72 -6.24 29.29
N GLU A 101 12.02 -7.37 29.91
CA GLU A 101 13.22 -8.13 29.58
C GLU A 101 13.12 -8.74 28.18
N ARG A 102 14.12 -8.52 27.37
CA ARG A 102 14.18 -8.96 25.99
C ARG A 102 14.50 -10.45 25.88
N SER A 103 15.48 -10.90 26.61
CA SER A 103 15.84 -12.31 26.71
C SER A 103 16.53 -12.61 28.04
N GLY A 104 16.35 -13.85 28.52
CA GLY A 104 16.95 -14.28 29.77
C GLY A 104 18.48 -14.42 29.75
N SER A 105 19.13 -14.28 28.61
CA SER A 105 20.57 -14.50 28.46
C SER A 105 21.39 -13.21 28.41
N ASP A 106 20.87 -12.11 27.87
CA ASP A 106 21.58 -10.83 27.71
C ASP A 106 21.17 -9.76 28.74
N TYR A 107 20.16 -10.05 29.55
CA TYR A 107 19.63 -9.14 30.58
C TYR A 107 19.35 -7.73 30.07
N SER A 108 19.01 -7.60 28.81
CA SER A 108 18.71 -6.34 28.16
C SER A 108 17.22 -6.10 28.13
N TYR A 109 16.81 -4.86 28.46
CA TYR A 109 15.42 -4.47 28.60
C TYR A 109 15.02 -3.41 27.59
N ASN A 110 13.78 -3.47 27.16
CA ASN A 110 13.04 -2.33 26.65
C ASN A 110 12.26 -1.71 27.82
N CYS A 111 12.53 -0.45 28.14
CA CYS A 111 11.93 0.22 29.27
C CYS A 111 11.10 1.42 28.81
N ILE A 112 9.94 1.63 29.40
CA ILE A 112 9.13 2.83 29.22
C ILE A 112 9.19 3.62 30.53
N PHE A 113 10.01 4.69 30.57
CA PHE A 113 10.05 5.63 31.69
C PHE A 113 9.05 6.75 31.46
N TYR A 114 8.27 7.11 32.47
CA TYR A 114 7.25 8.16 32.36
C TYR A 114 7.08 8.94 33.66
N LYS A 115 6.69 10.22 33.55
CA LYS A 115 6.41 11.10 34.71
C LYS A 115 5.22 10.56 35.50
N LYS A 116 5.44 10.28 36.81
CA LYS A 116 4.43 9.67 37.70
C LYS A 116 3.16 10.49 37.88
N ASN A 117 3.30 11.80 37.89
CA ASN A 117 2.20 12.73 38.14
C ASN A 117 1.41 13.10 36.88
N LYS A 118 1.99 12.91 35.70
CA LYS A 118 1.37 13.32 34.44
C LYS A 118 0.48 12.24 33.81
N TYR A 119 0.81 10.97 34.02
CA TYR A 119 0.11 9.86 33.39
C TYR A 119 -0.32 8.78 34.36
N THR A 120 -1.50 8.22 34.10
CA THR A 120 -2.03 7.03 34.77
C THR A 120 -1.99 5.85 33.80
N VAL A 121 -1.43 4.72 34.24
CA VAL A 121 -1.45 3.47 33.47
C VAL A 121 -2.85 2.88 33.51
N VAL A 122 -3.44 2.68 32.35
CA VAL A 122 -4.75 2.02 32.17
C VAL A 122 -4.53 0.54 31.89
N ASP A 123 -3.60 0.22 31.01
CA ASP A 123 -3.25 -1.15 30.62
C ASP A 123 -1.80 -1.20 30.14
N LYS A 124 -1.20 -2.38 30.09
CA LYS A 124 0.16 -2.57 29.57
C LYS A 124 0.38 -4.01 29.17
N GLY A 125 1.29 -4.21 28.24
CA GLY A 125 1.63 -5.54 27.78
C GLY A 125 2.89 -5.58 26.95
N LEU A 126 3.16 -6.74 26.41
CA LEU A 126 4.25 -6.98 25.49
C LEU A 126 3.91 -8.09 24.50
N TRP A 127 4.68 -8.15 23.43
CA TRP A 127 4.80 -9.37 22.63
C TRP A 127 6.24 -9.56 22.19
N TYR A 128 6.57 -10.79 21.84
CA TYR A 128 7.85 -11.17 21.25
C TYR A 128 7.77 -11.08 19.72
N ILE A 129 8.81 -10.54 19.12
CA ILE A 129 8.89 -10.43 17.65
C ILE A 129 9.38 -11.78 17.10
N ASN A 130 8.49 -12.77 17.10
CA ASN A 130 8.73 -14.13 16.62
C ASN A 130 7.42 -14.76 16.10
N SER A 131 7.45 -16.02 15.68
CA SER A 131 6.29 -16.75 15.16
C SER A 131 5.17 -17.01 16.18
N HIS A 132 5.49 -16.91 17.47
CA HIS A 132 4.57 -17.12 18.59
C HIS A 132 4.65 -15.89 19.52
N PRO A 133 4.04 -14.78 19.16
CA PRO A 133 4.24 -13.49 19.83
C PRO A 133 3.96 -13.51 21.34
N GLU A 134 3.10 -14.42 21.77
CA GLU A 134 2.72 -14.62 23.18
C GLU A 134 3.75 -15.43 23.98
N THR A 135 4.71 -16.04 23.31
CA THR A 135 5.65 -16.98 23.93
C THR A 135 7.07 -16.45 23.95
N HIS A 136 7.68 -16.40 25.11
CA HIS A 136 9.09 -16.09 25.24
C HIS A 136 9.93 -17.17 24.51
N GLY A 137 10.67 -16.78 23.49
CA GLY A 137 11.53 -17.67 22.74
C GLY A 137 12.83 -16.99 22.34
N ASN A 138 13.94 -17.75 22.45
CA ASN A 138 15.27 -17.28 22.10
C ASN A 138 15.57 -17.36 20.61
N THR A 139 14.66 -17.93 19.81
CA THR A 139 14.92 -18.20 18.38
C THR A 139 13.78 -17.77 17.53
N TRP A 140 14.10 -17.11 16.45
CA TRP A 140 13.26 -16.99 15.29
C TRP A 140 13.24 -18.33 14.55
N ASP A 141 12.45 -19.25 14.99
CA ASP A 141 12.21 -20.50 14.30
C ASP A 141 11.50 -20.33 12.95
N TYR A 142 10.90 -19.15 12.74
CA TYR A 142 10.17 -18.79 11.52
C TYR A 142 11.06 -18.69 10.28
N PHE A 143 12.37 -18.39 10.41
CA PHE A 143 13.24 -18.07 9.28
C PHE A 143 14.60 -18.78 9.28
N GLY A 144 14.73 -19.82 10.07
CA GLY A 144 15.93 -20.65 10.12
C GLY A 144 17.19 -19.90 10.60
N ASP A 145 17.02 -18.84 11.39
CA ASP A 145 18.13 -18.08 11.95
C ASP A 145 18.33 -18.42 13.43
N ALA A 146 19.13 -19.44 13.66
CA ALA A 146 19.37 -20.02 14.99
C ALA A 146 20.13 -19.10 15.99
N ASN A 147 20.57 -17.92 15.55
CA ASN A 147 21.45 -17.04 16.34
C ASN A 147 20.82 -15.67 16.66
N THR A 148 19.53 -15.54 16.64
CA THR A 148 18.90 -14.24 16.87
C THR A 148 18.56 -14.02 18.33
N ILE A 149 18.93 -12.86 18.83
CA ILE A 149 18.53 -12.37 20.14
C ILE A 149 17.03 -12.09 20.12
N ALA A 150 16.28 -12.58 21.11
CA ALA A 150 14.87 -12.30 21.24
C ALA A 150 14.60 -10.77 21.25
N ARG A 151 13.57 -10.34 20.54
CA ARG A 151 13.16 -8.93 20.42
C ARG A 151 11.73 -8.81 20.86
N THR A 152 11.39 -7.66 21.42
CA THR A 152 10.07 -7.41 22.00
C THR A 152 9.54 -6.05 21.59
N VAL A 153 8.21 -5.93 21.63
CA VAL A 153 7.53 -4.65 21.76
C VAL A 153 6.89 -4.60 23.13
N ALA A 154 7.21 -3.57 23.89
CA ALA A 154 6.54 -3.27 25.14
C ALA A 154 5.61 -2.09 24.92
N TRP A 155 4.43 -2.10 25.50
CA TRP A 155 3.46 -1.03 25.34
C TRP A 155 2.71 -0.71 26.65
N ILE A 156 2.28 0.53 26.76
CA ILE A 156 1.39 1.00 27.82
C ILE A 156 0.26 1.79 27.18
N ARG A 157 -0.95 1.53 27.61
CA ARG A 157 -2.10 2.41 27.45
C ARG A 157 -2.13 3.37 28.62
N PHE A 158 -1.87 4.62 28.34
CA PHE A 158 -1.88 5.70 29.29
C PHE A 158 -3.19 6.46 29.26
N ARG A 159 -3.51 7.13 30.37
CA ARG A 159 -4.43 8.25 30.43
C ARG A 159 -3.65 9.47 30.86
N ASP A 160 -3.68 10.53 30.06
CA ASP A 160 -3.18 11.83 30.48
C ASP A 160 -4.03 12.41 31.62
N ASN A 161 -3.39 12.78 32.70
CA ASN A 161 -4.11 13.19 33.92
C ASN A 161 -4.79 14.56 33.78
N GLU A 162 -4.34 15.42 32.86
CA GLU A 162 -4.93 16.72 32.57
C GLU A 162 -6.10 16.62 31.59
N SER A 163 -5.85 16.19 30.37
CA SER A 163 -6.84 16.12 29.29
C SER A 163 -7.81 14.95 29.43
N LYS A 164 -7.49 13.94 30.23
CA LYS A 164 -8.18 12.63 30.34
C LYS A 164 -8.11 11.78 29.07
N THR A 165 -7.37 12.20 28.07
CA THR A 165 -7.20 11.45 26.83
C THR A 165 -6.42 10.17 27.10
N GLU A 166 -6.91 9.07 26.55
CA GLU A 166 -6.20 7.80 26.56
C GLU A 166 -5.43 7.61 25.25
N PHE A 167 -4.25 7.03 25.37
CA PHE A 167 -3.37 6.80 24.22
C PHE A 167 -2.41 5.63 24.49
N TYR A 168 -1.85 5.08 23.42
CA TYR A 168 -0.83 4.06 23.52
C TYR A 168 0.56 4.64 23.30
N PHE A 169 1.51 4.17 24.09
CA PHE A 169 2.93 4.38 23.86
C PHE A 169 3.61 3.02 23.83
N ALA A 170 4.33 2.74 22.76
CA ALA A 170 5.03 1.48 22.56
C ALA A 170 6.52 1.70 22.27
N VAL A 171 7.36 0.79 22.75
CA VAL A 171 8.80 0.80 22.52
C VAL A 171 9.26 -0.54 21.93
N THR A 172 10.14 -0.48 20.95
CA THR A 172 10.76 -1.66 20.36
C THR A 172 12.27 -1.50 20.19
N HIS A 173 12.95 -2.62 20.07
CA HIS A 173 14.32 -2.70 19.61
C HIS A 173 14.40 -3.88 18.61
N LYS A 174 14.41 -3.56 17.33
CA LYS A 174 14.33 -4.55 16.26
C LYS A 174 15.68 -5.24 16.03
N ASN A 175 15.67 -6.40 15.39
CA ASN A 175 16.87 -7.14 15.04
C ASN A 175 17.64 -6.46 13.88
N TYR A 176 18.97 -6.46 13.96
CA TYR A 176 19.87 -5.88 12.97
C TYR A 176 20.36 -6.88 11.92
N SER A 177 20.18 -8.19 12.13
CA SER A 177 21.03 -9.19 11.49
C SER A 177 20.58 -9.71 10.12
N LYS A 178 19.34 -9.47 9.67
CA LYS A 178 18.88 -9.85 8.32
C LYS A 178 17.67 -9.05 7.86
N ALA A 179 17.69 -8.65 6.61
CA ALA A 179 16.61 -7.90 5.95
C ALA A 179 15.25 -8.62 6.08
N SER A 180 15.23 -9.96 5.99
CA SER A 180 14.01 -10.75 6.12
C SER A 180 13.36 -10.69 7.49
N ASN A 181 14.16 -10.91 8.54
CA ASN A 181 13.65 -10.80 9.92
C ASN A 181 13.12 -9.40 10.20
N GLY A 182 13.68 -8.41 9.50
CA GLY A 182 13.20 -7.05 9.52
C GLY A 182 11.77 -6.89 9.00
N VAL A 183 11.49 -7.45 7.84
CA VAL A 183 10.19 -7.33 7.16
C VAL A 183 9.09 -8.01 7.99
N TYR A 184 9.30 -9.25 8.38
CA TYR A 184 8.28 -9.99 9.14
C TYR A 184 8.07 -9.43 10.55
N GLY A 185 9.13 -8.96 11.19
CA GLY A 185 9.00 -8.26 12.45
C GLY A 185 8.21 -6.96 12.31
N ALA A 186 8.38 -6.25 11.20
CA ALA A 186 7.59 -5.05 10.91
C ALA A 186 6.12 -5.39 10.63
N GLU A 187 5.86 -6.41 9.80
CA GLU A 187 4.52 -6.91 9.53
C GLU A 187 3.80 -7.31 10.82
N LEU A 188 4.45 -8.13 11.65
CA LEU A 188 3.90 -8.55 12.95
C LEU A 188 3.59 -7.35 13.84
N ASN A 189 4.53 -6.42 13.97
CA ASN A 189 4.36 -5.25 14.83
C ASN A 189 3.22 -4.36 14.35
N VAL A 190 3.13 -4.11 13.05
CA VAL A 190 2.06 -3.29 12.47
C VAL A 190 0.71 -3.95 12.70
N ARG A 191 0.57 -5.24 12.44
CA ARG A 191 -0.66 -6.00 12.67
C ARG A 191 -1.07 -5.97 14.15
N MET A 192 -0.15 -6.36 15.05
CA MET A 192 -0.42 -6.41 16.49
C MET A 192 -0.81 -5.04 17.06
N LEU A 193 -0.13 -3.98 16.60
CA LEU A 193 -0.45 -2.61 17.03
C LEU A 193 -1.80 -2.16 16.47
N SER A 194 -2.08 -2.41 15.20
CA SER A 194 -3.36 -2.03 14.58
C SER A 194 -4.55 -2.71 15.26
N ASP A 195 -4.41 -4.00 15.57
CA ASP A 195 -5.44 -4.76 16.31
C ASP A 195 -5.62 -4.24 17.75
N LEU A 196 -4.52 -3.85 18.41
CA LEU A 196 -4.53 -3.37 19.80
C LEU A 196 -5.14 -1.98 19.92
N VAL A 197 -4.77 -1.07 19.02
CA VAL A 197 -4.98 0.37 19.17
C VAL A 197 -6.34 0.82 18.62
N GLY A 198 -6.79 0.22 17.51
CA GLY A 198 -7.97 0.68 16.77
C GLY A 198 -7.81 2.13 16.32
N GLN A 199 -8.69 3.01 16.79
CA GLN A 199 -8.68 4.45 16.48
C GLN A 199 -8.08 5.32 17.60
N MET A 200 -7.42 4.73 18.58
CA MET A 200 -6.81 5.49 19.68
C MET A 200 -5.46 6.07 19.26
N PRO A 201 -5.09 7.24 19.85
CA PRO A 201 -3.77 7.80 19.64
C PRO A 201 -2.66 6.81 20.03
N ILE A 202 -1.65 6.72 19.16
CA ILE A 202 -0.48 5.86 19.40
C ILE A 202 0.82 6.56 19.01
N VAL A 203 1.85 6.29 19.80
CA VAL A 203 3.25 6.59 19.45
C VAL A 203 4.07 5.32 19.67
N LEU A 204 4.68 4.84 18.59
CA LEU A 204 5.63 3.73 18.59
C LEU A 204 7.04 4.29 18.39
N VAL A 205 7.94 4.02 19.33
CA VAL A 205 9.31 4.50 19.28
C VAL A 205 10.31 3.34 19.39
N GLY A 206 11.54 3.58 19.02
CA GLY A 206 12.59 2.61 19.24
C GLY A 206 13.79 2.73 18.31
N ASP A 207 14.75 1.85 18.55
CA ASP A 207 15.81 1.51 17.63
C ASP A 207 15.31 0.41 16.69
N PHE A 208 15.02 0.78 15.47
CA PHE A 208 14.48 -0.14 14.47
C PHE A 208 15.55 -0.86 13.67
N ASN A 209 16.82 -0.51 13.84
CA ASN A 209 17.93 -1.10 13.09
C ASN A 209 17.64 -1.22 11.59
N MET A 210 17.00 -0.22 11.01
CA MET A 210 16.64 -0.15 9.60
C MET A 210 16.90 1.25 9.04
N HIS A 211 17.16 1.34 7.75
CA HIS A 211 17.19 2.59 7.02
C HIS A 211 15.83 2.86 6.35
N ARG A 212 15.51 4.13 6.09
CA ARG A 212 14.35 4.46 5.23
C ARG A 212 14.47 3.85 3.84
N SER A 213 15.68 3.64 3.35
CA SER A 213 15.95 2.94 2.09
C SER A 213 15.74 1.42 2.16
N ASP A 214 15.57 0.85 3.36
CA ASP A 214 15.05 -0.51 3.52
C ASP A 214 13.53 -0.48 3.25
N GLU A 215 13.21 -0.35 1.97
CA GLU A 215 11.87 -0.07 1.49
C GLU A 215 10.82 -0.99 2.10
N TYR A 216 11.11 -2.27 2.21
CA TYR A 216 10.13 -3.25 2.64
C TYR A 216 9.83 -3.16 4.12
N THR A 217 10.82 -3.14 4.96
CA THR A 217 10.63 -3.00 6.41
C THR A 217 9.99 -1.67 6.76
N TYR A 218 10.52 -0.59 6.19
CA TYR A 218 10.05 0.76 6.48
C TYR A 218 8.61 0.98 5.98
N ARG A 219 8.25 0.49 4.80
CA ARG A 219 6.90 0.63 4.24
C ARG A 219 5.84 -0.09 5.07
N HIS A 220 6.15 -1.21 5.72
CA HIS A 220 5.21 -1.84 6.63
C HIS A 220 4.77 -0.86 7.71
N TYR A 221 5.72 -0.19 8.39
CA TYR A 221 5.37 0.81 9.39
C TYR A 221 4.61 1.98 8.77
N ARG A 222 5.05 2.45 7.59
CA ARG A 222 4.41 3.57 6.89
C ARG A 222 3.01 3.25 6.34
N SER A 223 2.68 1.98 6.20
CA SER A 223 1.33 1.59 5.75
C SER A 223 0.24 1.93 6.77
N GLN A 224 0.59 2.09 8.05
CA GLN A 224 -0.34 2.39 9.13
C GLN A 224 0.02 3.64 9.92
N PHE A 225 1.29 4.00 10.02
CA PHE A 225 1.79 5.06 10.89
C PHE A 225 2.47 6.17 10.11
N TYR A 226 2.46 7.37 10.65
CA TYR A 226 3.25 8.50 10.17
C TYR A 226 4.64 8.46 10.81
N ASP A 227 5.67 8.86 10.06
CA ASP A 227 7.03 9.08 10.57
C ASP A 227 7.19 10.54 10.92
N ALA A 228 7.46 10.86 12.17
CA ALA A 228 7.55 12.23 12.65
C ALA A 228 8.64 13.03 11.94
N ALA A 229 9.78 12.41 11.63
CA ALA A 229 10.86 13.12 10.94
C ALA A 229 10.52 13.58 9.51
N LEU A 230 9.48 12.99 8.90
CA LEU A 230 9.01 13.35 7.55
C LEU A 230 7.78 14.27 7.57
N THR A 231 7.10 14.37 8.69
CA THR A 231 5.78 15.03 8.75
C THR A 231 5.79 16.35 9.47
N VAL A 232 6.86 16.63 10.23
CA VAL A 232 7.00 17.88 10.98
C VAL A 232 8.42 18.42 10.84
N PRO A 233 8.64 19.72 11.17
CA PRO A 233 9.99 20.28 11.18
C PRO A 233 10.94 19.46 12.04
N SER A 234 12.10 19.12 11.48
CA SER A 234 13.14 18.35 12.14
C SER A 234 14.36 19.23 12.42
N SER A 235 14.92 19.11 13.60
CA SER A 235 16.11 19.86 14.05
C SER A 235 17.06 18.97 14.85
N CYS A 236 18.31 19.43 14.99
CA CYS A 236 19.28 18.85 15.89
C CYS A 236 19.61 19.87 16.99
N HIS A 237 19.58 19.45 18.23
CA HIS A 237 19.82 20.36 19.35
C HIS A 237 20.78 19.74 20.37
N PRO A 238 21.79 20.46 20.88
CA PRO A 238 22.12 21.85 20.56
C PRO A 238 23.06 21.98 19.32
N TYR A 239 23.65 20.91 18.83
CA TYR A 239 24.72 20.96 17.83
C TYR A 239 24.43 20.14 16.60
N GLY A 240 24.82 20.69 15.46
CA GLY A 240 24.85 19.99 14.20
C GLY A 240 23.52 20.06 13.42
N ASN A 241 23.57 19.48 12.26
CA ASN A 241 22.43 19.31 11.38
C ASN A 241 22.53 17.92 10.77
N PHE A 242 22.10 16.92 11.51
CA PHE A 242 22.23 15.51 11.15
C PHE A 242 20.87 14.90 10.82
N THR A 243 20.92 13.88 9.99
CA THR A 243 19.76 13.00 9.75
C THR A 243 19.98 11.61 10.36
N HIS A 244 21.15 11.33 10.91
CA HIS A 244 21.48 10.06 11.54
C HIS A 244 21.29 10.12 13.06
N THR A 245 20.95 8.98 13.65
CA THR A 245 20.73 8.85 15.09
C THR A 245 21.83 8.04 15.80
N THR A 246 22.58 7.19 15.10
CA THR A 246 23.81 6.61 15.63
C THR A 246 24.97 7.61 15.44
N ASN A 247 25.95 7.59 16.35
CA ASN A 247 27.02 8.62 16.37
C ASN A 247 28.42 8.06 16.53
N GLY A 248 28.59 6.73 16.66
CA GLY A 248 29.89 6.09 16.83
C GLY A 248 30.65 6.54 18.09
N TRP A 249 29.97 7.04 19.11
CA TRP A 249 30.48 7.64 20.33
C TRP A 249 31.11 9.04 20.15
N TYR A 250 30.99 9.63 18.97
CA TYR A 250 31.52 10.96 18.71
C TYR A 250 30.46 12.04 18.98
N PRO A 251 30.80 13.11 19.74
CA PRO A 251 29.96 14.28 19.84
C PRO A 251 29.69 14.90 18.47
N ALA A 252 28.54 15.53 18.33
CA ALA A 252 28.12 16.19 17.09
C ALA A 252 29.10 17.30 16.61
N THR A 253 29.93 17.81 17.53
CA THR A 253 31.01 18.76 17.22
C THR A 253 32.26 18.09 16.61
N ASN A 254 32.34 16.78 16.60
CA ASN A 254 33.49 16.02 16.10
C ASN A 254 33.26 15.65 14.63
N SER A 255 34.25 15.89 13.77
CA SER A 255 34.18 15.54 12.34
C SER A 255 34.02 14.05 12.04
N ASN A 256 34.33 13.18 12.99
CA ASN A 256 34.12 11.72 12.89
C ASN A 256 32.71 11.29 13.29
N CYS A 257 31.87 12.21 13.77
CA CYS A 257 30.48 11.92 14.09
C CYS A 257 29.74 11.57 12.79
N SER A 258 29.41 10.31 12.64
CA SER A 258 28.70 9.79 11.48
C SER A 258 27.91 8.55 11.89
N GLY A 259 26.90 8.21 11.16
CA GLY A 259 26.12 7.04 11.50
C GLY A 259 24.92 6.84 10.58
N SER A 260 23.97 6.06 11.08
CA SER A 260 22.74 5.70 10.43
C SER A 260 21.55 6.25 11.20
N GLU A 261 20.45 6.47 10.51
CA GLU A 261 19.16 6.76 11.13
C GLU A 261 18.47 5.44 11.46
N PHE A 262 18.44 5.08 12.73
CA PHE A 262 17.86 3.83 13.23
C PHE A 262 16.75 4.05 14.26
N ASP A 263 16.69 5.24 14.85
CA ASP A 263 15.75 5.57 15.92
C ASP A 263 14.60 6.39 15.36
N TYR A 264 13.38 5.85 15.42
CA TYR A 264 12.19 6.45 14.80
C TYR A 264 11.09 6.71 15.81
N HIS A 265 10.22 7.67 15.44
CA HIS A 265 8.91 7.90 16.02
C HIS A 265 7.84 7.66 14.96
N PHE A 266 7.15 6.55 15.05
CA PHE A 266 5.93 6.27 14.29
C PHE A 266 4.71 6.63 15.12
N TYR A 267 3.72 7.28 14.53
CA TYR A 267 2.55 7.73 15.27
C TYR A 267 1.28 7.72 14.42
N ASP A 268 0.12 7.69 15.10
CA ASP A 268 -1.18 7.88 14.47
C ASP A 268 -2.19 8.44 15.47
N HIS A 269 -3.26 9.11 14.97
CA HIS A 269 -4.33 9.73 15.76
C HIS A 269 -3.86 10.73 16.87
N ILE A 270 -2.67 11.26 16.72
CA ILE A 270 -2.09 12.32 17.55
C ILE A 270 -1.35 13.30 16.64
N THR A 271 -1.31 14.58 16.97
CA THR A 271 -0.59 15.57 16.18
C THR A 271 0.85 15.67 16.65
N ALA A 272 1.80 15.36 15.76
CA ALA A 272 3.21 15.71 15.95
C ALA A 272 3.42 17.20 15.61
N LEU A 273 4.29 17.87 16.34
CA LEU A 273 4.56 19.31 16.20
C LEU A 273 6.01 19.58 15.78
N GLU A 274 6.95 18.80 16.28
CA GLU A 274 8.38 18.99 16.07
C GLU A 274 9.12 17.69 16.33
N HIS A 275 10.14 17.42 15.53
CA HIS A 275 11.06 16.29 15.69
C HIS A 275 12.46 16.81 16.00
N VAL A 276 13.09 16.33 17.08
CA VAL A 276 14.38 16.81 17.55
C VAL A 276 15.34 15.66 17.80
N ILE A 277 16.48 15.65 17.12
CA ILE A 277 17.60 14.78 17.47
C ILE A 277 18.42 15.50 18.55
N ILE A 278 18.52 14.92 19.74
CA ILE A 278 19.23 15.50 20.87
C ILE A 278 20.70 15.16 20.79
N THR A 279 21.53 16.12 20.40
CA THR A 279 22.98 15.95 20.20
C THR A 279 23.81 16.36 21.43
N GLU A 280 23.15 16.50 22.59
CA GLU A 280 23.80 16.97 23.83
C GLU A 280 24.84 15.97 24.33
N HIS A 281 26.00 16.45 24.68
CA HIS A 281 27.11 15.66 25.22
C HIS A 281 27.73 16.22 26.48
N TYR A 282 27.24 17.37 26.99
CA TYR A 282 27.66 18.01 28.24
C TYR A 282 29.16 18.29 28.33
N GLY A 283 29.77 18.65 27.21
CA GLY A 283 31.21 18.92 27.14
C GLY A 283 32.11 17.68 27.30
N ARG A 284 31.54 16.49 27.22
CA ARG A 284 32.26 15.21 27.32
C ARG A 284 33.05 14.93 26.02
N SER A 285 34.08 14.12 26.14
CA SER A 285 34.86 13.64 24.98
C SER A 285 34.11 12.61 24.11
N VAL A 286 33.11 11.93 24.68
CA VAL A 286 32.21 11.00 24.02
C VAL A 286 30.77 11.34 24.37
N THR A 287 29.84 10.93 23.50
CA THR A 287 28.40 11.05 23.72
C THR A 287 27.92 10.20 24.89
N PRO A 288 26.77 10.52 25.52
CA PRO A 288 26.17 9.70 26.59
C PRO A 288 25.81 8.27 26.15
N SER A 289 25.58 8.04 24.86
CA SER A 289 25.37 6.75 24.20
C SER A 289 25.97 6.81 22.78
N ASP A 290 26.13 5.67 22.13
CA ASP A 290 26.45 5.57 20.71
C ASP A 290 25.24 5.90 19.80
N HIS A 291 24.10 6.21 20.41
CA HIS A 291 22.90 6.77 19.78
C HIS A 291 22.60 8.16 20.35
N PHE A 292 22.09 9.02 19.49
CA PHE A 292 21.43 10.28 19.91
C PHE A 292 19.97 9.96 20.25
N PRO A 293 19.46 10.49 21.38
CA PRO A 293 18.02 10.41 21.65
C PRO A 293 17.23 11.21 20.61
N VAL A 294 16.07 10.72 20.27
CA VAL A 294 15.11 11.43 19.42
C VAL A 294 13.88 11.78 20.25
N MET A 295 13.54 13.06 20.28
CA MET A 295 12.34 13.58 20.94
C MET A 295 11.37 14.11 19.87
N VAL A 296 10.10 13.86 20.09
CA VAL A 296 9.03 14.49 19.33
C VAL A 296 8.04 15.14 20.27
N ARG A 297 7.62 16.35 19.93
CA ARG A 297 6.56 17.07 20.62
C ARG A 297 5.24 16.68 20.00
N TYR A 298 4.29 16.30 20.85
CA TYR A 298 2.97 15.86 20.45
C TYR A 298 1.87 16.66 21.13
N LYS A 299 0.71 16.74 20.47
CA LYS A 299 -0.52 17.27 21.04
C LYS A 299 -1.66 16.31 20.73
N PHE A 300 -2.48 15.99 21.75
CA PHE A 300 -3.67 15.20 21.52
C PHE A 300 -4.66 15.96 20.66
N ASN A 301 -5.21 15.27 19.67
CA ASN A 301 -6.21 15.84 18.79
C ASN A 301 -7.46 16.12 19.62
N THR A 302 -7.74 17.38 19.87
CA THR A 302 -9.04 17.81 20.40
C THR A 302 -10.00 17.86 19.22
N THR A 303 -10.71 16.75 18.98
CA THR A 303 -11.87 16.67 18.07
C THR A 303 -11.77 17.52 16.80
N THR A 304 -10.82 17.24 15.94
CA THR A 304 -10.87 17.77 14.58
C THR A 304 -10.95 16.61 13.62
N ALA A 305 -12.13 16.46 13.01
CA ALA A 305 -12.22 15.79 11.72
C ALA A 305 -11.12 16.36 10.80
N PRO A 306 -10.53 15.56 9.90
CA PRO A 306 -9.57 16.08 8.93
C PRO A 306 -10.10 17.36 8.30
N THR A 307 -9.23 18.36 8.18
CA THR A 307 -9.64 19.65 7.60
C THR A 307 -10.03 19.45 6.15
N ARG A 308 -11.12 20.06 5.75
CA ARG A 308 -11.56 20.08 4.37
C ARG A 308 -11.20 21.41 3.74
N PHE A 309 -10.43 21.35 2.67
CA PHE A 309 -10.19 22.49 1.80
C PHE A 309 -11.11 22.41 0.60
N TYR A 310 -11.57 23.53 0.14
CA TYR A 310 -12.49 23.63 -0.98
C TYR A 310 -11.83 24.44 -2.11
N ALA A 311 -11.92 23.93 -3.34
CA ALA A 311 -11.36 24.59 -4.49
C ALA A 311 -12.30 24.50 -5.69
N SER A 312 -12.56 25.66 -6.31
CA SER A 312 -13.41 25.82 -7.49
C SER A 312 -12.59 26.12 -8.76
N ASN A 313 -11.29 26.29 -8.60
CA ASN A 313 -10.36 26.58 -9.69
C ASN A 313 -8.93 26.14 -9.35
N THR A 314 -8.05 26.18 -10.35
CA THR A 314 -6.66 25.74 -10.22
C THR A 314 -5.88 26.51 -9.13
N THR A 315 -6.08 27.82 -9.02
CA THR A 315 -5.36 28.62 -8.01
C THR A 315 -5.71 28.20 -6.59
N GLU A 316 -7.01 27.98 -6.34
CA GLU A 316 -7.49 27.51 -5.05
C GLU A 316 -7.02 26.07 -4.74
N LEU A 317 -6.98 25.20 -5.75
CA LEU A 317 -6.44 23.85 -5.63
C LEU A 317 -4.96 23.89 -5.20
N MET A 318 -4.12 24.64 -5.89
CA MET A 318 -2.69 24.76 -5.57
C MET A 318 -2.46 25.36 -4.17
N ALA A 319 -3.28 26.35 -3.79
CA ALA A 319 -3.25 26.93 -2.45
C ALA A 319 -3.69 25.91 -1.38
N ALA A 320 -4.68 25.08 -1.67
CA ALA A 320 -5.11 24.01 -0.76
C ALA A 320 -4.03 22.94 -0.57
N VAL A 321 -3.40 22.50 -1.66
CA VAL A 321 -2.27 21.54 -1.60
C VAL A 321 -1.13 22.07 -0.75
N SER A 322 -0.79 23.35 -0.86
CA SER A 322 0.32 23.96 -0.10
C SER A 322 0.03 24.13 1.39
N LYS A 323 -1.25 24.17 1.78
CA LYS A 323 -1.69 24.35 3.19
C LYS A 323 -2.08 23.06 3.87
N ALA A 324 -2.33 22.02 3.08
CA ALA A 324 -2.80 20.74 3.62
C ALA A 324 -1.79 20.12 4.57
N THR A 325 -2.30 19.53 5.62
CA THR A 325 -1.58 18.71 6.59
C THR A 325 -1.98 17.24 6.45
N GLN A 326 -1.43 16.37 7.28
CA GLN A 326 -1.71 14.93 7.21
C GLN A 326 -3.20 14.63 7.35
N GLN A 327 -3.70 13.74 6.48
CA GLN A 327 -5.09 13.28 6.43
C GLN A 327 -6.13 14.33 5.95
N ASP A 328 -5.70 15.51 5.59
CA ASP A 328 -6.64 16.52 5.08
C ASP A 328 -7.25 16.09 3.73
N THR A 329 -8.43 16.60 3.48
CA THR A 329 -9.18 16.35 2.26
C THR A 329 -9.34 17.64 1.46
N ILE A 330 -9.00 17.57 0.17
CA ILE A 330 -9.26 18.65 -0.79
C ILE A 330 -10.48 18.29 -1.61
N CYS A 331 -11.54 19.08 -1.49
CA CYS A 331 -12.79 18.95 -2.22
C CYS A 331 -12.79 19.88 -3.43
N LEU A 332 -12.99 19.31 -4.63
CA LEU A 332 -13.00 20.07 -5.89
C LEU A 332 -14.41 20.20 -6.42
N ALA A 333 -14.81 21.41 -6.78
CA ALA A 333 -16.05 21.60 -7.53
C ALA A 333 -15.96 20.90 -8.90
N ALA A 334 -17.09 20.41 -9.41
CA ALA A 334 -17.17 19.83 -10.75
C ALA A 334 -16.78 20.90 -11.79
N GLY A 335 -15.90 20.52 -12.72
CA GLY A 335 -15.37 21.46 -13.72
C GLY A 335 -13.95 21.12 -14.13
N GLU A 336 -13.34 22.05 -14.85
CA GLU A 336 -11.99 21.89 -15.40
C GLU A 336 -10.95 22.70 -14.62
N TYR A 337 -9.83 22.06 -14.33
CA TYR A 337 -8.66 22.60 -13.67
C TYR A 337 -7.46 22.50 -14.63
N MET A 338 -7.14 23.61 -15.27
CA MET A 338 -6.02 23.68 -16.21
C MET A 338 -4.70 23.85 -15.43
N LEU A 339 -3.85 22.85 -15.53
CA LEU A 339 -2.58 22.79 -14.79
C LEU A 339 -1.41 23.10 -15.71
N ASN A 340 -0.52 23.95 -15.28
CA ASN A 340 0.79 24.22 -15.89
C ASN A 340 1.96 23.74 -15.01
N GLU A 341 1.66 23.27 -13.81
CA GLU A 341 2.61 22.72 -12.85
C GLU A 341 2.14 21.35 -12.34
N THR A 342 3.07 20.55 -11.88
CA THR A 342 2.77 19.27 -11.22
C THR A 342 2.34 19.50 -9.77
N ILE A 343 1.26 18.90 -9.35
CA ILE A 343 0.84 18.86 -7.95
C ILE A 343 1.77 17.90 -7.20
N THR A 344 2.54 18.44 -6.25
CA THR A 344 3.52 17.66 -5.47
C THR A 344 3.28 17.86 -3.98
N PRO A 345 2.34 17.14 -3.38
CA PRO A 345 2.07 17.22 -1.95
C PRO A 345 3.26 16.69 -1.13
N THR A 346 3.48 17.30 0.02
CA THR A 346 4.47 16.86 1.01
C THR A 346 3.84 16.16 2.21
N VAL A 347 2.58 15.75 2.06
CA VAL A 347 1.76 15.08 3.07
C VAL A 347 0.87 14.03 2.41
N SER A 348 0.37 13.09 3.19
CA SER A 348 -0.68 12.17 2.71
C SER A 348 -1.99 12.93 2.54
N LEU A 349 -2.62 12.78 1.37
CA LEU A 349 -3.80 13.54 0.97
C LEU A 349 -4.93 12.67 0.45
N THR A 350 -6.14 13.17 0.64
CA THR A 350 -7.33 12.76 -0.10
C THR A 350 -7.81 13.90 -0.99
N ILE A 351 -8.08 13.63 -2.27
CA ILE A 351 -8.67 14.60 -3.19
C ILE A 351 -9.98 14.02 -3.72
N VAL A 352 -11.06 14.77 -3.55
CA VAL A 352 -12.42 14.36 -3.96
C VAL A 352 -12.96 15.38 -4.95
N GLY A 353 -13.21 14.91 -6.17
CA GLY A 353 -13.80 15.74 -7.22
C GLY A 353 -15.31 15.65 -7.30
N GLY A 354 -15.88 16.52 -8.15
CA GLY A 354 -17.26 16.43 -8.58
C GLY A 354 -18.28 17.15 -7.72
N TYR A 355 -17.88 17.93 -6.74
CA TYR A 355 -18.82 18.69 -5.91
C TYR A 355 -19.59 19.76 -6.71
N ASP A 356 -20.78 20.07 -6.27
CA ASP A 356 -21.48 21.27 -6.68
C ASP A 356 -20.69 22.53 -6.22
N LYS A 357 -21.04 23.69 -6.75
CA LYS A 357 -20.37 24.96 -6.42
C LYS A 357 -20.47 25.37 -4.94
N ASN A 358 -21.37 24.75 -4.18
CA ASN A 358 -21.54 25.01 -2.75
C ASN A 358 -20.88 23.92 -1.88
N PHE A 359 -20.24 22.94 -2.51
CA PHE A 359 -19.57 21.78 -1.88
C PHE A 359 -20.48 20.95 -0.96
N LYS A 360 -21.74 20.82 -1.35
CA LYS A 360 -22.71 20.01 -0.63
C LYS A 360 -22.85 18.63 -1.24
N ASP A 361 -23.04 18.57 -2.54
CA ASP A 361 -23.37 17.33 -3.24
C ASP A 361 -22.35 17.03 -4.33
N ILE A 362 -22.14 15.74 -4.58
CA ILE A 362 -21.35 15.30 -5.73
C ILE A 362 -22.28 15.22 -6.93
N VAL A 363 -22.05 16.09 -7.92
CA VAL A 363 -22.91 16.25 -9.10
C VAL A 363 -22.24 15.84 -10.40
N GLY A 364 -20.95 15.45 -10.32
CA GLY A 364 -20.19 15.09 -11.51
C GLY A 364 -18.76 14.70 -11.20
N THR A 365 -17.83 15.10 -12.06
CA THR A 365 -16.39 14.88 -11.91
C THR A 365 -15.63 16.20 -12.01
N SER A 366 -14.43 16.23 -11.46
CA SER A 366 -13.49 17.33 -11.66
C SER A 366 -12.35 16.86 -12.57
N THR A 367 -12.09 17.63 -13.63
CA THR A 367 -11.06 17.28 -14.62
C THR A 367 -9.77 18.07 -14.34
N LEU A 368 -8.72 17.36 -14.02
CA LEU A 368 -7.37 17.89 -13.92
C LEU A 368 -6.67 17.68 -15.28
N ARG A 369 -6.47 18.76 -16.01
CA ARG A 369 -5.87 18.70 -17.36
C ARG A 369 -4.52 19.37 -17.37
N GLN A 370 -3.49 18.66 -17.80
CA GLN A 370 -2.18 19.23 -17.99
C GLN A 370 -2.11 20.01 -19.30
N THR A 371 -1.54 21.22 -19.24
CA THR A 371 -1.36 22.09 -20.40
C THR A 371 0.08 22.10 -20.92
N GLU A 372 0.99 21.55 -20.12
CA GLU A 372 2.42 21.46 -20.42
C GLU A 372 2.86 19.99 -20.49
N ALA A 373 4.06 19.73 -20.98
CA ALA A 373 4.62 18.38 -21.00
C ALA A 373 5.12 17.98 -19.60
N LYS A 374 4.18 17.83 -18.67
CA LYS A 374 4.42 17.50 -17.24
C LYS A 374 3.42 16.46 -16.74
N GLN A 375 3.73 15.88 -15.61
CA GLN A 375 2.79 15.06 -14.85
C GLN A 375 1.71 15.92 -14.20
N ILE A 376 0.57 15.33 -13.86
CA ILE A 376 -0.45 16.02 -13.07
C ILE A 376 -0.12 15.95 -11.58
N ILE A 377 0.13 14.73 -11.06
CA ILE A 377 0.42 14.51 -9.64
C ILE A 377 1.72 13.71 -9.50
N ASN A 378 2.59 14.15 -8.60
CA ASN A 378 3.77 13.39 -8.19
C ASN A 378 3.82 13.34 -6.67
N ILE A 379 3.67 12.14 -6.11
CA ILE A 379 3.76 11.90 -4.67
C ILE A 379 5.18 11.45 -4.35
N PRO A 380 5.93 12.24 -3.59
CA PRO A 380 7.24 11.83 -3.12
C PRO A 380 7.15 10.64 -2.17
N GLN A 381 8.28 10.07 -1.85
CA GLN A 381 8.39 8.85 -1.06
C GLN A 381 7.57 8.93 0.24
N TYR A 382 6.92 7.80 0.55
CA TYR A 382 6.29 7.49 1.84
C TYR A 382 4.96 8.16 2.17
N TYR A 383 4.39 8.96 1.28
CA TYR A 383 3.04 9.50 1.48
C TYR A 383 1.98 8.62 0.82
N SER A 384 0.76 8.71 1.33
CA SER A 384 -0.40 8.05 0.74
C SER A 384 -1.22 9.04 -0.07
N LEU A 385 -1.84 8.54 -1.13
CA LEU A 385 -2.77 9.32 -1.93
C LEU A 385 -4.08 8.56 -2.11
N THR A 386 -5.18 9.26 -1.90
CA THR A 386 -6.51 8.76 -2.23
C THR A 386 -7.20 9.75 -3.17
N LEU A 387 -7.69 9.26 -4.31
CA LEU A 387 -8.42 10.06 -5.30
C LEU A 387 -9.81 9.50 -5.50
N TYR A 388 -10.80 10.41 -5.57
CA TYR A 388 -12.19 10.10 -5.88
C TYR A 388 -12.74 11.03 -6.96
N ASN A 389 -13.50 10.47 -7.92
CA ASN A 389 -14.31 11.22 -8.91
C ASN A 389 -13.50 12.24 -9.71
N LEU A 390 -12.30 11.88 -10.14
CA LEU A 390 -11.40 12.74 -10.90
C LEU A 390 -11.18 12.20 -12.31
N ASN A 391 -11.14 13.11 -13.28
CA ASN A 391 -10.53 12.85 -14.58
C ASN A 391 -9.14 13.49 -14.62
N LEU A 392 -8.13 12.72 -14.98
CA LEU A 392 -6.77 13.18 -15.18
C LEU A 392 -6.40 12.99 -16.66
N GLU A 393 -6.01 14.08 -17.33
CA GLU A 393 -5.86 14.08 -18.79
C GLU A 393 -4.56 14.75 -19.26
N ASN A 394 -3.99 14.23 -20.36
CA ASN A 394 -2.90 14.84 -21.11
C ASN A 394 -1.58 14.96 -20.33
N GLY A 395 -1.29 14.02 -19.46
CA GLY A 395 -0.02 14.00 -18.74
C GLY A 395 1.14 13.48 -19.58
N TYR A 396 2.34 13.91 -19.23
CA TYR A 396 3.57 13.47 -19.89
C TYR A 396 4.72 13.30 -18.91
N THR A 397 5.57 12.32 -19.16
CA THR A 397 6.85 12.18 -18.43
C THR A 397 7.93 11.53 -19.30
N ASP A 398 9.14 12.00 -19.15
CA ASP A 398 10.36 11.35 -19.63
C ASP A 398 11.18 10.68 -18.52
N ASN A 399 10.68 10.72 -17.30
CA ASN A 399 11.34 10.16 -16.12
C ASN A 399 11.15 8.64 -16.07
N ALA A 400 12.23 7.92 -15.76
CA ALA A 400 12.24 6.45 -15.68
C ALA A 400 11.32 5.86 -14.61
N VAL A 401 10.97 6.63 -13.59
CA VAL A 401 10.12 6.20 -12.44
C VAL A 401 8.83 7.00 -12.35
N GLY A 402 8.35 7.56 -13.45
CA GLY A 402 7.15 8.37 -13.46
C GLY A 402 6.04 7.84 -14.34
N GLY A 403 4.80 7.93 -13.91
CA GLY A 403 3.61 7.82 -14.75
C GLY A 403 3.31 9.16 -15.42
N GLY A 404 2.77 9.15 -16.64
CA GLY A 404 2.45 10.37 -17.37
C GLY A 404 1.51 11.29 -16.62
N LEU A 405 0.52 10.75 -15.93
CA LEU A 405 -0.45 11.52 -15.14
C LEU A 405 -0.12 11.50 -13.65
N LEU A 406 0.15 10.33 -13.11
CA LEU A 406 0.36 10.14 -11.68
C LEU A 406 1.61 9.28 -11.44
N ALA A 407 2.50 9.74 -10.60
CA ALA A 407 3.57 8.93 -10.03
C ALA A 407 3.46 8.91 -8.50
N ILE A 408 3.56 7.74 -7.92
CA ILE A 408 3.64 7.55 -6.48
C ILE A 408 4.69 6.52 -6.12
N ASN A 409 5.56 6.89 -5.18
CA ASN A 409 6.46 5.98 -4.49
C ASN A 409 6.17 6.09 -2.99
N GLY A 410 5.05 5.53 -2.56
CA GLY A 410 4.40 5.88 -1.31
C GLY A 410 4.02 4.73 -0.40
N ALA A 411 3.26 5.06 0.62
CA ALA A 411 2.70 4.09 1.54
C ALA A 411 1.48 3.40 0.94
N LYS A 412 0.45 4.16 0.53
CA LYS A 412 -0.77 3.61 -0.07
C LYS A 412 -1.22 4.45 -1.26
N LEU A 413 -1.78 3.78 -2.25
CA LEU A 413 -2.50 4.41 -3.34
C LEU A 413 -3.92 3.85 -3.41
N ASN A 414 -4.90 4.74 -3.32
CA ASN A 414 -6.31 4.39 -3.51
C ASN A 414 -6.90 5.27 -4.61
N LEU A 415 -7.47 4.65 -5.63
CA LEU A 415 -8.13 5.32 -6.75
C LEU A 415 -9.55 4.79 -6.87
N TYR A 416 -10.53 5.68 -6.81
CA TYR A 416 -11.94 5.34 -6.90
C TYR A 416 -12.68 6.24 -7.88
N ASN A 417 -13.42 5.65 -8.81
CA ASN A 417 -14.25 6.37 -9.78
C ASN A 417 -13.43 7.40 -10.59
N CYS A 418 -12.18 7.11 -10.91
CA CYS A 418 -11.30 8.02 -11.62
C CYS A 418 -11.14 7.61 -13.09
N ARG A 419 -10.88 8.59 -13.96
CA ARG A 419 -10.52 8.36 -15.35
C ARG A 419 -9.13 8.93 -15.61
N PHE A 420 -8.31 8.15 -16.27
CA PHE A 420 -6.97 8.49 -16.72
C PHE A 420 -6.97 8.38 -18.25
N SER A 421 -6.56 9.45 -18.95
CA SER A 421 -6.64 9.40 -20.41
C SER A 421 -5.59 10.26 -21.11
N ASN A 422 -5.22 9.79 -22.32
CA ASN A 422 -4.38 10.51 -23.28
C ASN A 422 -3.02 10.90 -22.71
N SER A 423 -2.39 10.03 -21.96
CA SER A 423 -1.10 10.28 -21.35
C SER A 423 0.01 9.47 -21.96
N MET A 424 1.22 9.97 -21.82
CA MET A 424 2.39 9.36 -22.43
C MET A 424 3.60 9.36 -21.50
N SER A 425 4.30 8.23 -21.48
CA SER A 425 5.61 8.11 -20.85
C SER A 425 6.65 7.61 -21.86
N THR A 426 7.81 8.25 -21.90
CA THR A 426 8.93 7.76 -22.71
C THR A 426 9.64 6.58 -22.05
N THR A 427 9.21 6.16 -20.88
CA THR A 427 9.79 5.03 -20.13
C THR A 427 8.71 4.06 -19.68
N ASN A 428 8.23 4.12 -18.44
CA ASN A 428 7.24 3.23 -17.87
C ASN A 428 5.99 4.02 -17.47
N ALA A 429 4.86 3.33 -17.42
CA ALA A 429 3.56 3.83 -16.99
C ALA A 429 3.07 5.06 -17.80
N GLY A 430 2.26 4.82 -18.77
CA GLY A 430 1.65 5.92 -19.55
C GLY A 430 0.80 6.82 -18.66
N ALA A 431 -0.09 6.25 -17.85
CA ALA A 431 -0.92 7.01 -16.92
C ALA A 431 -0.35 6.98 -15.50
N VAL A 432 -0.32 5.82 -14.84
CA VAL A 432 -0.05 5.72 -13.40
C VAL A 432 1.15 4.82 -13.13
N TYR A 433 2.16 5.38 -12.48
CA TYR A 433 3.24 4.63 -11.86
C TYR A 433 2.99 4.52 -10.37
N ALA A 434 2.75 3.31 -9.90
CA ALA A 434 2.46 3.03 -8.49
C ALA A 434 3.48 2.06 -7.90
N ASN A 435 4.30 2.53 -6.99
CA ASN A 435 5.17 1.74 -6.14
C ASN A 435 4.78 2.03 -4.68
N ALA A 436 3.99 1.16 -4.07
CA ALA A 436 3.42 1.39 -2.75
C ALA A 436 3.30 0.10 -1.94
N HIS A 437 3.04 0.22 -0.64
CA HIS A 437 2.76 -0.93 0.19
C HIS A 437 1.47 -1.62 -0.27
N ASP A 438 0.38 -0.87 -0.32
CA ASP A 438 -0.91 -1.32 -0.84
C ASP A 438 -1.35 -0.44 -2.00
N ILE A 439 -1.92 -1.05 -3.02
CA ILE A 439 -2.50 -0.38 -4.18
C ILE A 439 -3.93 -0.87 -4.35
N HIS A 440 -4.90 0.03 -4.28
CA HIS A 440 -6.31 -0.26 -4.48
C HIS A 440 -6.87 0.65 -5.58
N ILE A 441 -7.35 0.05 -6.65
CA ILE A 441 -7.93 0.74 -7.80
C ILE A 441 -9.28 0.12 -8.11
N GLU A 442 -10.34 0.90 -7.98
CA GLU A 442 -11.70 0.43 -8.13
C GLU A 442 -12.54 1.39 -8.98
N ASN A 443 -13.32 0.82 -9.90
CA ASN A 443 -14.21 1.56 -10.80
C ASN A 443 -13.51 2.68 -11.59
N CYS A 444 -12.29 2.41 -12.07
CA CYS A 444 -11.49 3.38 -12.81
C CYS A 444 -11.41 3.05 -14.32
N VAL A 445 -11.21 4.09 -15.11
CA VAL A 445 -11.01 3.96 -16.56
C VAL A 445 -9.62 4.44 -16.93
N PHE A 446 -8.90 3.63 -17.68
CA PHE A 446 -7.60 3.94 -18.26
C PHE A 446 -7.72 3.85 -19.79
N GLU A 447 -7.55 4.96 -20.49
CA GLU A 447 -7.87 4.99 -21.92
C GLU A 447 -6.88 5.81 -22.74
N ASN A 448 -6.42 5.23 -23.83
CA ASN A 448 -5.48 5.85 -24.76
C ASN A 448 -4.16 6.28 -24.10
N ASP A 449 -3.71 5.53 -23.13
CA ASP A 449 -2.46 5.80 -22.43
C ASP A 449 -1.32 4.97 -23.05
N SER A 450 -0.12 5.53 -23.06
CA SER A 450 1.01 4.86 -23.70
C SER A 450 2.33 5.00 -22.96
N ALA A 451 3.08 3.91 -22.90
CA ALA A 451 4.45 3.89 -22.39
C ALA A 451 5.41 3.22 -23.37
N LYS A 452 6.65 3.64 -23.38
CA LYS A 452 7.66 3.03 -24.24
C LYS A 452 7.98 1.59 -23.83
N ASN A 453 8.06 1.33 -22.52
CA ASN A 453 8.55 0.06 -21.97
C ASN A 453 7.46 -0.76 -21.28
N LEU A 454 7.08 -0.41 -20.06
CA LEU A 454 6.23 -1.20 -19.17
C LEU A 454 4.97 -0.43 -18.78
N GLY A 455 3.83 -1.12 -18.77
CA GLY A 455 2.57 -0.58 -18.26
C GLY A 455 2.05 0.58 -19.12
N GLY A 456 1.41 0.32 -20.24
CA GLY A 456 0.87 1.36 -21.12
C GLY A 456 -0.02 2.34 -20.37
N ALA A 457 -0.91 1.83 -19.54
CA ALA A 457 -1.70 2.63 -18.62
C ALA A 457 -1.11 2.59 -17.20
N LEU A 458 -0.96 1.41 -16.62
CA LEU A 458 -0.61 1.25 -15.21
C LEU A 458 0.62 0.37 -15.03
N TYR A 459 1.61 0.86 -14.31
CA TYR A 459 2.69 0.08 -13.70
C TYR A 459 2.41 -0.03 -12.20
N ALA A 460 2.24 -1.24 -11.69
CA ALA A 460 1.92 -1.50 -10.28
C ALA A 460 3.00 -2.39 -9.64
N GLN A 461 3.63 -1.89 -8.62
CA GLN A 461 4.53 -2.60 -7.74
C GLN A 461 4.02 -2.48 -6.31
N ALA A 462 3.05 -3.31 -5.97
CA ALA A 462 2.61 -3.42 -4.58
C ALA A 462 3.65 -4.20 -3.77
N MET A 463 3.80 -3.86 -2.52
CA MET A 463 4.60 -4.66 -1.62
C MET A 463 3.78 -5.81 -1.04
N GLU A 464 2.58 -5.51 -0.58
CA GLU A 464 1.68 -6.45 0.06
C GLU A 464 0.51 -6.80 -0.87
N LYS A 465 -0.37 -5.86 -1.12
CA LYS A 465 -1.63 -6.12 -1.81
C LYS A 465 -1.85 -5.19 -2.99
N LEU A 466 -2.18 -5.77 -4.14
CA LEU A 466 -2.71 -5.07 -5.30
C LEU A 466 -4.17 -5.50 -5.50
N VAL A 467 -5.09 -4.55 -5.46
CA VAL A 467 -6.49 -4.73 -5.84
C VAL A 467 -6.76 -3.89 -7.08
N VAL A 468 -7.24 -4.51 -8.15
CA VAL A 468 -7.74 -3.84 -9.35
C VAL A 468 -9.10 -4.43 -9.66
N LYS A 469 -10.14 -3.63 -9.43
CA LYS A 469 -11.51 -4.12 -9.48
C LYS A 469 -12.42 -3.17 -10.26
N ASP A 470 -13.35 -3.73 -11.03
CA ASP A 470 -14.36 -2.98 -11.79
C ASP A 470 -13.76 -1.91 -12.73
N CYS A 471 -12.52 -2.13 -13.20
CA CYS A 471 -11.78 -1.19 -14.03
C CYS A 471 -11.86 -1.51 -15.51
N LYS A 472 -11.61 -0.47 -16.33
CA LYS A 472 -11.56 -0.58 -17.79
C LYS A 472 -10.21 -0.10 -18.28
N PHE A 473 -9.57 -0.92 -19.07
CA PHE A 473 -8.32 -0.60 -19.75
C PHE A 473 -8.53 -0.66 -21.26
N LEU A 474 -8.62 0.50 -21.88
CA LEU A 474 -9.07 0.63 -23.27
C LEU A 474 -7.99 1.30 -24.15
N ASN A 475 -7.64 0.66 -25.25
CA ASN A 475 -6.75 1.26 -26.27
C ASN A 475 -5.39 1.71 -25.73
N ASN A 476 -4.85 1.04 -24.72
CA ASN A 476 -3.56 1.40 -24.14
C ASN A 476 -2.41 0.67 -24.87
N GLY A 477 -1.22 1.24 -24.82
CA GLY A 477 -0.08 0.71 -25.57
C GLY A 477 1.26 0.74 -24.86
N SER A 478 2.03 -0.36 -24.95
CA SER A 478 3.43 -0.38 -24.49
C SER A 478 4.20 -1.57 -25.09
N ALA A 479 5.48 -1.66 -24.76
CA ALA A 479 6.24 -2.86 -25.13
C ALA A 479 5.77 -4.08 -24.32
N THR A 480 5.40 -3.89 -23.06
CA THR A 480 5.07 -4.99 -22.14
C THR A 480 3.98 -4.54 -21.17
N GLY A 481 2.92 -5.31 -21.02
CA GLY A 481 1.77 -4.93 -20.19
C GLY A 481 1.07 -3.70 -20.75
N ALA A 482 0.52 -3.78 -21.93
CA ALA A 482 -0.06 -2.63 -22.63
C ALA A 482 -1.08 -1.87 -21.78
N ALA A 483 -1.86 -2.58 -20.99
CA ALA A 483 -2.79 -2.00 -20.04
C ALA A 483 -2.19 -1.94 -18.63
N LEU A 484 -1.78 -3.09 -18.12
CA LEU A 484 -1.32 -3.24 -16.73
C LEU A 484 -0.05 -4.09 -16.68
N TYR A 485 1.01 -3.56 -16.10
CA TYR A 485 2.21 -4.30 -15.74
C TYR A 485 2.31 -4.41 -14.21
N VAL A 486 2.35 -5.64 -13.71
CA VAL A 486 2.48 -5.93 -12.28
C VAL A 486 3.89 -6.42 -11.99
N ALA A 487 4.66 -5.63 -11.27
CA ALA A 487 6.05 -5.91 -10.90
C ALA A 487 6.19 -6.54 -9.51
N GLY A 488 5.16 -6.53 -8.71
CA GLY A 488 5.18 -7.05 -7.34
C GLY A 488 3.81 -7.11 -6.70
N GLY A 489 3.73 -7.81 -5.58
CA GLY A 489 2.55 -8.00 -4.77
C GLY A 489 2.52 -9.39 -4.18
N ARG A 490 2.30 -9.50 -2.88
CA ARG A 490 2.10 -10.80 -2.23
C ARG A 490 0.71 -11.35 -2.56
N VAL A 491 -0.27 -10.47 -2.62
CA VAL A 491 -1.62 -10.78 -3.05
C VAL A 491 -2.01 -9.88 -4.20
N LEU A 492 -2.36 -10.50 -5.32
CA LEU A 492 -2.86 -9.82 -6.51
C LEU A 492 -4.32 -10.19 -6.70
N ASP A 493 -5.22 -9.24 -6.50
CA ASP A 493 -6.65 -9.40 -6.66
C ASP A 493 -7.12 -8.56 -7.85
N ILE A 494 -7.25 -9.19 -9.00
CA ILE A 494 -7.60 -8.56 -10.27
C ILE A 494 -8.93 -9.14 -10.73
N GLN A 495 -10.03 -8.41 -10.51
CA GLN A 495 -11.35 -8.96 -10.74
C GLN A 495 -12.32 -7.98 -11.39
N CYS A 496 -13.26 -8.52 -12.14
CA CYS A 496 -14.34 -7.76 -12.80
C CYS A 496 -13.86 -6.65 -13.73
N ASN A 497 -12.66 -6.79 -14.33
CA ASN A 497 -12.09 -5.77 -15.20
C ASN A 497 -12.31 -6.09 -16.68
N SER A 498 -12.30 -5.04 -17.50
CA SER A 498 -12.30 -5.13 -18.96
C SER A 498 -10.97 -4.63 -19.53
N PHE A 499 -10.32 -5.47 -20.31
CA PHE A 499 -9.11 -5.16 -21.05
C PHE A 499 -9.42 -5.27 -22.55
N ALA A 500 -9.54 -4.14 -23.24
CA ALA A 500 -9.96 -4.16 -24.63
C ALA A 500 -9.07 -3.31 -25.54
N ASN A 501 -8.73 -3.88 -26.70
CA ASN A 501 -7.96 -3.22 -27.75
C ASN A 501 -6.59 -2.68 -27.30
N ASN A 502 -5.98 -3.28 -26.29
CA ASN A 502 -4.66 -2.88 -25.83
C ASN A 502 -3.59 -3.54 -26.72
N ILE A 503 -2.54 -2.79 -27.04
CA ILE A 503 -1.52 -3.23 -28.01
C ILE A 503 -0.15 -3.29 -27.36
N SER A 504 0.47 -4.45 -27.38
CA SER A 504 1.82 -4.68 -26.86
C SER A 504 2.79 -5.18 -27.93
N ASN A 505 4.09 -5.12 -27.62
CA ASN A 505 5.13 -5.60 -28.53
C ASN A 505 5.82 -6.89 -28.06
N LYS A 506 5.69 -7.26 -26.81
CA LYS A 506 6.40 -8.41 -26.20
C LYS A 506 5.50 -9.31 -25.37
N GLN A 507 4.72 -8.74 -24.50
CA GLN A 507 3.90 -9.44 -23.53
C GLN A 507 2.54 -8.74 -23.43
N GLY A 508 1.51 -9.46 -23.04
CA GLY A 508 0.12 -9.13 -23.17
C GLY A 508 -0.37 -7.79 -22.64
N ALA A 509 -1.67 -7.59 -22.76
CA ALA A 509 -2.35 -6.44 -22.16
C ALA A 509 -2.14 -6.38 -20.63
N LEU A 510 -2.29 -7.52 -19.98
CA LEU A 510 -1.90 -7.74 -18.59
C LEU A 510 -0.60 -8.54 -18.53
N THR A 511 0.41 -7.98 -17.93
CA THR A 511 1.67 -8.69 -17.64
C THR A 511 1.89 -8.77 -16.14
N ILE A 512 2.09 -9.98 -15.62
CA ILE A 512 2.48 -10.23 -14.24
C ILE A 512 3.88 -10.80 -14.23
N ASP A 513 4.86 -10.00 -13.83
CA ASP A 513 6.27 -10.40 -13.73
C ASP A 513 6.80 -10.09 -12.31
N VAL A 514 6.64 -11.07 -11.41
CA VAL A 514 7.02 -10.95 -9.99
C VAL A 514 8.38 -11.63 -9.73
N THR A 515 9.26 -11.62 -10.72
CA THR A 515 10.53 -12.36 -10.63
C THR A 515 11.70 -11.53 -10.08
N GLY A 516 11.62 -10.21 -10.12
CA GLY A 516 12.78 -9.34 -9.89
C GLY A 516 12.90 -8.79 -8.48
N ALA A 517 11.98 -7.94 -8.08
CA ALA A 517 12.10 -7.11 -6.89
C ALA A 517 11.80 -7.84 -5.57
N GLN A 518 11.02 -8.90 -5.61
CA GLN A 518 10.62 -9.62 -4.40
C GLN A 518 11.48 -10.85 -4.09
N LYS A 519 12.45 -11.15 -4.94
CA LYS A 519 13.35 -12.28 -4.72
C LYS A 519 14.11 -12.21 -3.39
N SER A 520 14.42 -11.03 -2.91
CA SER A 520 15.05 -10.80 -1.62
C SER A 520 14.09 -10.90 -0.43
N LEU A 521 12.78 -10.77 -0.68
CA LEU A 521 11.73 -10.86 0.32
C LEU A 521 11.16 -12.25 0.47
N ALA A 522 11.14 -12.97 -0.62
CA ALA A 522 10.73 -14.36 -0.68
C ALA A 522 11.75 -15.24 0.03
N ILE A 523 12.02 -14.95 1.26
CA ILE A 523 12.96 -15.68 2.05
C ILE A 523 12.24 -16.87 2.64
N LYS A 524 12.75 -18.06 2.29
CA LYS A 524 12.76 -19.31 3.06
C LYS A 524 11.68 -19.44 4.16
N ALA A 525 10.51 -18.88 3.96
CA ALA A 525 9.40 -19.08 4.86
C ALA A 525 8.50 -20.16 4.27
N ASP A 526 8.42 -21.28 4.93
CA ASP A 526 7.57 -22.43 4.57
C ASP A 526 6.07 -22.08 4.42
N LYS A 527 5.70 -20.80 4.48
CA LYS A 527 4.30 -20.37 4.59
C LYS A 527 3.92 -19.13 3.78
N TYR A 528 4.80 -18.58 2.95
CA TYR A 528 4.40 -17.46 2.09
C TYR A 528 3.71 -17.97 0.85
N ILE A 529 2.39 -17.90 0.88
CA ILE A 529 1.58 -18.13 -0.30
C ILE A 529 1.36 -16.79 -0.96
N THR A 530 1.93 -16.61 -2.13
CA THR A 530 1.53 -15.51 -2.99
C THR A 530 0.48 -16.01 -3.95
N ALA A 531 -0.55 -15.23 -4.14
CA ALA A 531 -1.65 -15.61 -5.00
C ALA A 531 -2.00 -14.46 -5.96
N ALA A 532 -2.17 -14.81 -7.21
CA ALA A 532 -2.76 -13.94 -8.21
C ALA A 532 -4.14 -14.47 -8.56
N HIS A 533 -5.17 -13.75 -8.18
CA HIS A 533 -6.56 -14.07 -8.49
C HIS A 533 -7.04 -13.19 -9.64
N LEU A 534 -7.24 -13.81 -10.77
CA LEU A 534 -7.79 -13.20 -11.97
C LEU A 534 -9.17 -13.79 -12.20
N VAL A 535 -10.19 -13.10 -11.73
CA VAL A 535 -11.55 -13.63 -11.72
C VAL A 535 -12.52 -12.68 -12.40
N ASN A 536 -13.43 -13.20 -13.20
CA ASN A 536 -14.46 -12.41 -13.86
C ASN A 536 -13.92 -11.30 -14.77
N ASN A 537 -12.73 -11.44 -15.36
CA ASN A 537 -12.17 -10.43 -16.24
C ASN A 537 -12.51 -10.74 -17.71
N SER A 538 -12.70 -9.70 -18.51
CA SER A 538 -12.84 -9.81 -19.96
C SER A 538 -11.62 -9.24 -20.68
N PHE A 539 -11.06 -10.03 -21.57
CA PHE A 539 -9.93 -9.65 -22.43
C PHE A 539 -10.38 -9.72 -23.90
N LEU A 540 -10.53 -8.58 -24.54
CA LEU A 540 -11.18 -8.48 -25.84
C LEU A 540 -10.27 -7.79 -26.85
N ASN A 541 -9.99 -8.44 -27.98
CA ASN A 541 -9.23 -7.87 -29.08
C ASN A 541 -7.89 -7.26 -28.68
N ASN A 542 -7.22 -7.78 -27.66
CA ASN A 542 -5.90 -7.30 -27.34
C ASN A 542 -4.89 -7.87 -28.34
N GLU A 543 -3.93 -7.07 -28.75
CA GLU A 543 -2.96 -7.43 -29.77
C GLU A 543 -1.54 -7.43 -29.21
N LEU A 544 -0.80 -8.47 -29.54
CA LEU A 544 0.63 -8.52 -29.36
C LEU A 544 1.29 -8.53 -30.72
N TYR A 545 1.97 -7.47 -31.04
CA TYR A 545 2.63 -7.31 -32.34
C TYR A 545 4.15 -7.22 -32.18
N ALA A 546 4.85 -8.32 -32.39
CA ALA A 546 6.29 -8.35 -32.29
C ALA A 546 6.94 -7.76 -33.59
N LYS A 547 7.58 -6.60 -33.44
CA LYS A 547 8.24 -5.91 -34.52
C LYS A 547 9.46 -6.69 -35.05
N LYS A 548 9.64 -6.71 -36.39
CA LYS A 548 10.85 -7.19 -37.04
C LYS A 548 12.08 -6.45 -36.47
N GLY A 549 13.08 -7.18 -36.00
CA GLY A 549 14.31 -6.61 -35.43
C GLY A 549 14.49 -6.79 -33.92
N ILE A 550 13.49 -7.35 -33.21
CA ILE A 550 13.72 -7.85 -31.85
C ILE A 550 14.49 -9.16 -31.99
N ALA A 551 15.75 -9.15 -31.62
CA ALA A 551 16.62 -10.31 -31.71
C ALA A 551 16.05 -11.46 -30.88
N THR A 552 15.75 -12.58 -31.54
CA THR A 552 15.32 -13.86 -30.97
C THR A 552 14.11 -13.76 -30.00
N ALA A 553 12.97 -14.25 -30.45
CA ALA A 553 11.85 -14.53 -29.59
C ALA A 553 12.32 -15.45 -28.46
N THR A 554 12.35 -14.96 -27.27
CA THR A 554 12.67 -15.71 -26.08
C THR A 554 11.40 -16.34 -25.52
N LYS A 555 11.52 -17.29 -24.60
CA LYS A 555 10.40 -17.87 -23.84
C LYS A 555 9.56 -16.82 -23.09
N GLU A 556 9.99 -15.57 -23.14
CA GLU A 556 9.40 -14.41 -22.45
C GLU A 556 8.45 -13.59 -23.32
N PHE A 557 8.06 -14.11 -24.47
CA PHE A 557 7.09 -13.49 -25.37
C PHE A 557 5.78 -14.27 -25.37
N GLY A 558 4.68 -13.58 -25.61
CA GLY A 558 3.39 -14.20 -25.86
C GLY A 558 2.25 -13.73 -24.99
N GLY A 559 1.08 -14.33 -25.23
CA GLY A 559 -0.15 -14.07 -24.49
C GLY A 559 -0.70 -12.66 -24.70
N ALA A 560 -1.37 -12.40 -25.81
CA ALA A 560 -1.90 -11.06 -26.13
C ALA A 560 -2.80 -10.49 -25.01
N ALA A 561 -3.52 -11.35 -24.29
CA ALA A 561 -4.30 -10.96 -23.13
C ALA A 561 -3.45 -10.96 -21.86
N ILE A 562 -2.89 -12.12 -21.50
CA ILE A 562 -2.13 -12.30 -20.25
C ILE A 562 -0.77 -12.93 -20.52
N PHE A 563 0.26 -12.29 -20.02
CA PHE A 563 1.55 -12.92 -19.79
C PHE A 563 1.82 -13.01 -18.29
N ALA A 564 2.18 -14.21 -17.81
CA ALA A 564 2.44 -14.42 -16.41
C ALA A 564 3.77 -15.16 -16.19
N LYS A 565 4.59 -14.58 -15.32
CA LYS A 565 5.85 -15.16 -14.88
C LYS A 565 6.00 -14.86 -13.39
N VAL A 566 5.92 -15.88 -12.59
CA VAL A 566 6.11 -15.79 -11.16
C VAL A 566 7.26 -16.69 -10.77
N TRP A 567 8.07 -16.19 -9.90
CA TRP A 567 9.21 -16.88 -9.39
C TRP A 567 8.81 -18.14 -8.63
N ASP A 568 9.43 -19.25 -9.01
CA ASP A 568 9.25 -20.56 -8.39
C ASP A 568 10.60 -20.96 -7.77
N GLU A 569 10.69 -20.95 -6.46
CA GLU A 569 11.78 -21.57 -5.72
C GLU A 569 11.20 -22.55 -4.70
N ASP A 570 11.99 -23.53 -4.31
CA ASP A 570 11.64 -24.76 -3.62
C ASP A 570 10.68 -24.67 -2.41
N ASN A 571 10.32 -23.50 -1.94
CA ASN A 571 9.47 -23.29 -0.75
C ASN A 571 8.42 -22.18 -0.90
N ILE A 572 8.24 -21.59 -2.09
CA ILE A 572 7.25 -20.53 -2.30
C ILE A 572 6.32 -20.94 -3.42
N GLN A 573 5.07 -21.17 -3.06
CA GLN A 573 4.04 -21.51 -4.02
C GLN A 573 3.34 -20.24 -4.50
N HIS A 574 3.70 -19.79 -5.69
CA HIS A 574 2.96 -18.77 -6.40
C HIS A 574 1.92 -19.44 -7.27
N VAL A 575 0.67 -19.09 -7.07
CA VAL A 575 -0.40 -19.69 -7.85
C VAL A 575 -1.21 -18.63 -8.57
N PHE A 576 -1.31 -18.80 -9.89
CA PHE A 576 -2.23 -18.04 -10.72
C PHE A 576 -3.58 -18.75 -10.77
N ASN A 577 -4.61 -18.05 -10.28
CA ASN A 577 -5.98 -18.52 -10.44
C ASN A 577 -6.66 -17.67 -11.50
N ILE A 578 -6.87 -18.26 -12.67
CA ILE A 578 -7.58 -17.66 -13.78
C ILE A 578 -8.92 -18.36 -13.90
N ALA A 579 -9.98 -17.71 -13.42
CA ALA A 579 -11.29 -18.33 -13.32
C ALA A 579 -12.41 -17.41 -13.80
N HIS A 580 -13.38 -18.00 -14.47
CA HIS A 580 -14.53 -17.27 -15.02
C HIS A 580 -14.14 -16.04 -15.83
N CYS A 581 -13.04 -16.09 -16.58
CA CYS A 581 -12.59 -15.03 -17.47
C CYS A 581 -13.04 -15.30 -18.90
N SER A 582 -13.22 -14.23 -19.68
CA SER A 582 -13.53 -14.29 -21.10
C SER A 582 -12.36 -13.77 -21.92
N PHE A 583 -11.83 -14.58 -22.80
CA PHE A 583 -10.73 -14.25 -23.70
C PHE A 583 -11.21 -14.37 -25.14
N ILE A 584 -11.42 -13.24 -25.82
CA ILE A 584 -12.06 -13.25 -27.13
C ILE A 584 -11.29 -12.37 -28.11
N GLY A 585 -10.91 -12.99 -29.25
CA GLY A 585 -10.27 -12.27 -30.34
C GLY A 585 -8.89 -11.72 -30.03
N ASN A 586 -8.23 -12.19 -28.97
CA ASN A 586 -6.88 -11.75 -28.67
C ASN A 586 -5.90 -12.36 -29.68
N ASN A 587 -5.00 -11.53 -30.19
CA ASN A 587 -4.16 -11.91 -31.32
C ASN A 587 -2.68 -11.67 -31.05
N THR A 588 -1.88 -12.68 -31.26
CA THR A 588 -0.43 -12.61 -31.19
C THR A 588 0.17 -12.74 -32.59
N ASP A 589 0.83 -11.70 -33.07
CA ASP A 589 1.50 -11.70 -34.38
C ASP A 589 3.02 -11.68 -34.22
N PHE A 590 3.65 -12.82 -34.57
CA PHE A 590 5.10 -13.02 -34.58
C PHE A 590 5.65 -13.11 -36.02
N THR A 591 4.89 -12.65 -36.98
CA THR A 591 5.34 -12.64 -38.38
C THR A 591 6.71 -11.93 -38.47
N GLY A 592 7.72 -12.66 -38.80
CA GLY A 592 9.11 -12.15 -38.90
C GLY A 592 10.03 -12.56 -37.75
N LEU A 593 9.58 -13.18 -36.67
CA LEU A 593 10.43 -13.67 -35.59
C LEU A 593 10.73 -15.18 -35.67
N LYS A 594 10.03 -15.93 -36.49
CA LYS A 594 10.16 -17.40 -36.63
C LYS A 594 10.09 -18.14 -35.28
N ALA A 595 9.17 -17.79 -34.45
CA ALA A 595 9.05 -18.32 -33.11
C ALA A 595 7.74 -19.09 -32.91
N ASN A 596 7.84 -20.26 -32.30
CA ASN A 596 6.71 -21.16 -32.00
C ASN A 596 6.33 -21.11 -30.53
N PHE A 597 6.13 -19.89 -29.91
CA PHE A 597 6.11 -19.87 -28.45
C PHE A 597 4.98 -19.09 -27.82
N ALA A 598 3.90 -18.78 -28.52
CA ALA A 598 3.30 -17.61 -28.03
C ALA A 598 2.06 -17.71 -27.16
N GLY A 599 1.16 -18.62 -27.42
CA GLY A 599 -0.18 -18.52 -26.90
C GLY A 599 -0.94 -17.26 -27.37
N GLY A 600 -2.04 -17.46 -28.06
CA GLY A 600 -2.80 -16.34 -28.61
C GLY A 600 -3.33 -15.43 -27.52
N ALA A 601 -3.99 -15.98 -26.48
CA ALA A 601 -4.52 -15.19 -25.38
C ALA A 601 -3.63 -15.23 -24.14
N ILE A 602 -3.27 -16.42 -23.66
CA ILE A 602 -2.57 -16.58 -22.38
C ILE A 602 -1.21 -17.23 -22.57
N ARG A 603 -0.18 -16.64 -21.97
CA ARG A 603 1.14 -17.24 -21.79
C ARG A 603 1.51 -17.28 -20.32
N ILE A 604 1.67 -18.47 -19.75
CA ILE A 604 2.24 -18.67 -18.42
C ILE A 604 3.64 -19.21 -18.61
N ALA A 605 4.63 -18.36 -18.36
CA ALA A 605 6.03 -18.68 -18.61
C ALA A 605 6.68 -19.44 -17.45
N GLN A 606 6.29 -19.16 -16.23
CA GLN A 606 6.80 -19.76 -15.01
C GLN A 606 5.77 -19.67 -13.88
N GLY A 607 5.76 -20.65 -12.96
CA GLY A 607 4.89 -20.68 -11.78
C GLY A 607 3.90 -21.83 -11.78
N LYS A 608 2.90 -21.75 -10.90
CA LYS A 608 1.83 -22.72 -10.76
C LYS A 608 0.50 -22.08 -11.18
N ALA A 609 -0.34 -22.79 -11.92
CA ALA A 609 -1.56 -22.20 -12.46
C ALA A 609 -2.78 -23.10 -12.31
N CYS A 610 -3.93 -22.43 -12.21
CA CYS A 610 -5.26 -23.03 -12.28
C CYS A 610 -6.08 -22.27 -13.31
N LEU A 611 -6.59 -22.93 -14.31
CA LEU A 611 -7.49 -22.42 -15.34
C LEU A 611 -8.86 -23.08 -15.17
N MET A 612 -9.90 -22.31 -14.84
CA MET A 612 -11.21 -22.89 -14.54
C MET A 612 -12.37 -22.02 -15.02
N ASN A 613 -13.33 -22.66 -15.68
CA ASN A 613 -14.58 -22.00 -16.14
C ASN A 613 -14.35 -20.81 -17.06
N ASN A 614 -13.27 -20.78 -17.82
CA ASN A 614 -12.96 -19.69 -18.74
C ASN A 614 -13.59 -19.92 -20.12
N LEU A 615 -13.95 -18.82 -20.78
CA LEU A 615 -14.37 -18.79 -22.18
C LEU A 615 -13.22 -18.25 -23.03
N MET A 616 -12.76 -19.05 -23.97
CA MET A 616 -11.62 -18.73 -24.84
C MET A 616 -12.01 -18.92 -26.31
N LEU A 617 -12.32 -17.83 -26.99
CA LEU A 617 -12.84 -17.85 -28.36
C LEU A 617 -12.02 -16.96 -29.30
N ALA A 618 -11.77 -17.45 -30.47
CA ALA A 618 -11.13 -16.71 -31.57
C ALA A 618 -9.77 -16.08 -31.22
N ASN A 619 -9.07 -16.63 -30.24
CA ASN A 619 -7.72 -16.21 -29.90
C ASN A 619 -6.75 -16.84 -30.93
N THR A 620 -5.89 -16.03 -31.51
CA THR A 620 -5.05 -16.47 -32.62
C THR A 620 -3.58 -16.20 -32.39
N GLU A 621 -2.77 -17.05 -32.99
CA GLU A 621 -1.33 -16.89 -33.11
C GLU A 621 -0.95 -16.89 -34.58
N LYS A 622 -0.20 -15.91 -35.03
CA LYS A 622 0.32 -15.80 -36.36
C LYS A 622 1.85 -15.84 -36.35
N CYS A 623 2.42 -16.97 -36.76
CA CYS A 623 3.86 -17.17 -36.80
C CYS A 623 4.47 -16.93 -38.17
N SER A 624 3.65 -16.93 -39.23
CA SER A 624 4.05 -16.65 -40.63
C SER A 624 2.97 -15.88 -41.35
N ASP A 625 3.29 -15.32 -42.52
CA ASP A 625 2.31 -14.58 -43.33
C ASP A 625 1.16 -15.46 -43.85
N THR A 626 1.33 -16.75 -43.84
CA THR A 626 0.40 -17.72 -44.45
C THR A 626 -0.34 -18.59 -43.41
N GLU A 627 0.11 -18.60 -42.17
CA GLU A 627 -0.38 -19.52 -41.15
C GLU A 627 -0.90 -18.80 -39.92
N VAL A 628 -2.17 -18.94 -39.64
CA VAL A 628 -2.82 -18.47 -38.40
C VAL A 628 -3.35 -19.70 -37.69
N SER A 629 -2.90 -19.86 -36.45
CA SER A 629 -3.35 -20.95 -35.58
C SER A 629 -4.24 -20.42 -34.48
N TYR A 630 -5.24 -21.20 -34.08
CA TYR A 630 -6.06 -20.90 -32.90
C TYR A 630 -5.36 -21.45 -31.68
N VAL A 631 -4.80 -20.56 -30.86
CA VAL A 631 -4.06 -20.94 -29.66
C VAL A 631 -4.57 -20.12 -28.49
N ASP A 632 -5.34 -20.74 -27.65
CA ASP A 632 -5.95 -20.03 -26.48
C ASP A 632 -4.94 -19.79 -25.37
N TYR A 633 -4.13 -20.79 -25.03
CA TYR A 633 -3.11 -20.64 -24.00
C TYR A 633 -1.86 -21.49 -24.28
N THR A 634 -0.74 -21.07 -23.70
CA THR A 634 0.49 -21.89 -23.63
C THR A 634 1.11 -21.79 -22.23
N VAL A 635 1.76 -22.86 -21.82
CA VAL A 635 2.48 -22.92 -20.54
C VAL A 635 3.94 -23.28 -20.78
N GLY A 636 4.83 -22.73 -19.96
CA GLY A 636 6.24 -23.10 -19.95
C GLY A 636 6.44 -24.56 -19.50
N SER A 637 7.56 -25.17 -19.91
CA SER A 637 7.87 -26.56 -19.57
C SER A 637 8.04 -26.82 -18.05
N THR A 638 8.25 -25.78 -17.27
CA THR A 638 8.40 -25.82 -15.80
C THR A 638 7.13 -25.42 -15.07
N VAL A 639 6.05 -25.08 -15.78
CA VAL A 639 4.81 -24.65 -15.15
C VAL A 639 4.02 -25.86 -14.67
N ASP A 640 3.64 -25.86 -13.41
CA ASP A 640 2.67 -26.79 -12.84
C ASP A 640 1.25 -26.28 -13.13
N LEU A 641 0.63 -26.82 -14.17
CA LEU A 641 -0.79 -26.60 -14.46
C LEU A 641 -1.60 -27.65 -13.70
N TRP A 642 -1.76 -27.40 -12.40
CA TRP A 642 -2.34 -28.39 -11.50
C TRP A 642 -3.86 -28.55 -11.61
N LYS A 643 -4.56 -27.60 -12.21
CA LYS A 643 -5.97 -27.70 -12.53
C LYS A 643 -6.29 -26.99 -13.84
N ASN A 644 -6.95 -27.72 -14.73
CA ASN A 644 -7.46 -27.19 -15.99
C ASN A 644 -8.82 -27.86 -16.26
N SER A 645 -9.90 -27.15 -15.94
CA SER A 645 -11.23 -27.76 -15.99
C SER A 645 -12.33 -26.79 -16.39
N ASN A 646 -13.33 -27.32 -17.05
CA ASN A 646 -14.55 -26.61 -17.46
C ASN A 646 -14.30 -25.37 -18.35
N ASN A 647 -13.13 -25.27 -19.00
CA ASN A 647 -12.87 -24.22 -19.95
C ASN A 647 -13.47 -24.55 -21.32
N LEU A 648 -13.90 -23.53 -22.03
CA LEU A 648 -14.40 -23.66 -23.40
C LEU A 648 -13.40 -22.99 -24.34
N TYR A 649 -12.88 -23.76 -25.31
CA TYR A 649 -11.83 -23.34 -26.21
C TYR A 649 -12.33 -23.16 -27.65
N SER A 650 -11.60 -22.38 -28.46
CA SER A 650 -11.91 -22.11 -29.87
C SER A 650 -12.08 -23.34 -30.71
N ASN A 651 -11.34 -24.39 -30.45
CA ASN A 651 -11.36 -25.67 -31.20
C ASN A 651 -12.15 -26.77 -30.51
N ASP A 652 -12.96 -26.44 -29.50
CA ASP A 652 -13.75 -27.42 -28.76
C ASP A 652 -14.89 -27.94 -29.63
N GLU A 653 -15.06 -29.26 -29.72
CA GLU A 653 -16.13 -29.91 -30.47
C GLU A 653 -17.53 -29.47 -30.04
N ARG A 654 -17.68 -29.03 -28.78
CA ARG A 654 -18.95 -28.53 -28.27
C ARG A 654 -19.40 -27.21 -28.89
N ILE A 655 -18.48 -26.42 -29.47
CA ILE A 655 -18.78 -25.15 -30.18
C ILE A 655 -18.68 -25.30 -31.68
N LYS A 656 -18.28 -26.44 -32.17
CA LYS A 656 -18.15 -26.72 -33.59
C LYS A 656 -19.49 -26.59 -34.31
N GLY A 657 -19.53 -25.76 -35.31
CA GLY A 657 -20.76 -25.42 -36.02
C GLY A 657 -21.48 -24.17 -35.50
N TRP A 658 -21.07 -23.62 -34.40
CA TRP A 658 -21.63 -22.38 -33.85
C TRP A 658 -20.85 -21.13 -34.26
N GLU A 659 -19.73 -21.31 -34.86
CA GLU A 659 -18.83 -20.25 -35.33
C GLU A 659 -19.58 -19.18 -36.10
N ASN A 660 -20.52 -19.58 -36.96
CA ASN A 660 -21.34 -18.63 -37.74
C ASN A 660 -22.41 -17.91 -36.91
N SER A 661 -22.88 -18.51 -35.85
CA SER A 661 -23.90 -17.92 -34.98
C SER A 661 -23.27 -17.00 -33.92
N LEU A 662 -22.06 -17.29 -33.48
CA LEU A 662 -21.30 -16.45 -32.55
C LEU A 662 -20.75 -15.20 -33.24
N VAL A 663 -20.48 -15.28 -34.56
CA VAL A 663 -19.89 -14.22 -35.38
C VAL A 663 -20.66 -12.91 -35.34
N ASN A 664 -21.96 -12.95 -35.16
CA ASN A 664 -22.82 -11.77 -35.22
C ASN A 664 -23.02 -11.10 -33.85
N THR A 665 -22.47 -11.66 -32.78
CA THR A 665 -22.80 -11.23 -31.40
C THR A 665 -21.59 -10.86 -30.55
N ILE A 666 -20.38 -11.09 -31.01
CA ILE A 666 -19.15 -10.92 -30.21
C ILE A 666 -18.18 -9.99 -30.94
N ALA A 667 -17.53 -9.07 -30.19
CA ALA A 667 -16.43 -8.28 -30.72
C ALA A 667 -15.13 -9.10 -30.74
N GLY A 668 -14.57 -9.24 -31.91
CA GLY A 668 -13.37 -10.02 -32.09
C GLY A 668 -13.08 -10.25 -33.58
N LYS A 669 -12.03 -11.01 -33.86
CA LYS A 669 -11.70 -11.49 -35.19
C LYS A 669 -11.73 -13.00 -35.19
N TRP A 670 -12.55 -13.57 -36.06
CA TRP A 670 -12.61 -15.00 -36.29
C TRP A 670 -12.51 -15.26 -37.82
N ASN A 671 -11.59 -16.05 -38.23
CA ASN A 671 -11.36 -16.32 -39.67
C ASN A 671 -11.33 -15.04 -40.53
N GLY A 672 -10.67 -13.99 -40.04
CA GLY A 672 -10.59 -12.70 -40.71
C GLY A 672 -11.83 -11.82 -40.64
N LYS A 673 -12.90 -12.24 -39.97
CA LYS A 673 -14.12 -11.45 -39.76
C LYS A 673 -14.06 -10.71 -38.42
N VAL A 674 -14.56 -9.49 -38.39
CA VAL A 674 -14.67 -8.66 -37.20
C VAL A 674 -16.06 -8.88 -36.60
N TYR A 675 -16.10 -9.11 -35.30
CA TYR A 675 -17.30 -9.24 -34.52
C TYR A 675 -17.56 -7.96 -33.70
N THR A 676 -18.80 -7.74 -33.35
CA THR A 676 -19.17 -6.63 -32.48
C THR A 676 -19.71 -7.16 -31.15
N ALA A 677 -19.15 -6.71 -30.03
CA ALA A 677 -19.70 -6.92 -28.70
C ALA A 677 -20.58 -5.74 -28.30
N THR A 678 -21.54 -6.00 -27.44
CA THR A 678 -22.26 -4.91 -26.79
C THR A 678 -21.48 -4.44 -25.59
N VAL A 679 -21.11 -3.17 -25.59
CA VAL A 679 -20.46 -2.53 -24.43
C VAL A 679 -21.56 -2.14 -23.44
N LEU A 680 -21.40 -2.55 -22.18
CA LEU A 680 -22.28 -2.14 -21.09
C LEU A 680 -21.93 -0.74 -20.61
N ASN A 681 -22.85 -0.08 -19.91
CA ASN A 681 -22.64 1.28 -19.38
C ASN A 681 -21.45 1.37 -18.40
N ASN A 682 -21.14 0.29 -17.69
CA ASN A 682 -19.92 0.18 -16.87
C ASN A 682 -18.66 -0.10 -17.72
N GLY A 683 -18.79 -0.19 -19.07
CA GLY A 683 -17.74 -0.48 -20.03
C GLY A 683 -17.30 -1.94 -20.09
N SER A 684 -17.93 -2.82 -19.36
CA SER A 684 -17.80 -4.26 -19.58
C SER A 684 -18.49 -4.65 -20.89
N TYR A 685 -18.00 -5.73 -21.50
CA TYR A 685 -18.61 -6.24 -22.71
C TYR A 685 -19.59 -7.35 -22.39
N LEU A 686 -20.84 -7.21 -22.76
CA LEU A 686 -21.80 -8.29 -22.66
C LEU A 686 -21.62 -9.24 -23.83
N LEU A 687 -21.18 -10.44 -23.56
CA LEU A 687 -21.15 -11.53 -24.52
C LEU A 687 -22.56 -12.12 -24.60
N ARG A 688 -23.35 -11.70 -25.57
CA ARG A 688 -24.61 -12.34 -25.87
C ARG A 688 -24.37 -13.66 -26.56
N SER A 689 -24.54 -14.74 -25.85
CA SER A 689 -24.69 -16.03 -26.47
C SER A 689 -25.85 -16.78 -25.85
N PRO A 690 -27.00 -16.83 -26.55
CA PRO A 690 -28.10 -17.67 -26.09
C PRO A 690 -27.72 -19.13 -26.03
N TYR A 691 -26.57 -19.47 -26.61
CA TYR A 691 -26.10 -20.86 -26.69
C TYR A 691 -25.26 -21.28 -25.48
N LEU A 692 -24.75 -20.33 -24.69
CA LEU A 692 -24.01 -20.69 -23.47
C LEU A 692 -24.90 -21.38 -22.42
N ASN A 693 -26.20 -21.11 -22.42
CA ASN A 693 -27.16 -21.81 -21.55
C ASN A 693 -27.46 -23.25 -21.97
N ASN A 694 -27.28 -23.55 -23.22
CA ASN A 694 -27.55 -24.91 -23.73
C ASN A 694 -26.37 -25.87 -23.47
N PHE A 695 -25.26 -25.35 -22.92
CA PHE A 695 -24.19 -26.19 -22.45
C PHE A 695 -24.44 -26.58 -21.00
N ASN A 696 -24.95 -27.77 -20.88
CA ASN A 696 -24.72 -28.50 -19.65
C ASN A 696 -23.22 -28.87 -19.63
N LEU A 697 -22.40 -27.96 -19.15
CA LEU A 697 -20.95 -28.11 -19.06
C LEU A 697 -20.53 -29.20 -18.09
N GLY A 698 -21.40 -30.20 -17.91
CA GLY A 698 -21.16 -31.24 -16.99
C GLY A 698 -20.95 -30.68 -15.60
N TYR A 699 -21.25 -31.41 -14.62
CA TYR A 699 -21.14 -31.12 -13.20
C TYR A 699 -20.13 -30.00 -12.87
N ILE A 700 -20.61 -28.78 -12.65
CA ILE A 700 -19.83 -27.74 -11.99
C ILE A 700 -19.82 -28.14 -10.52
N PRO A 701 -18.65 -28.42 -9.91
CA PRO A 701 -18.61 -28.76 -8.51
C PRO A 701 -19.30 -27.67 -7.73
N THR A 702 -20.23 -28.00 -6.87
CA THR A 702 -20.94 -27.10 -5.97
C THR A 702 -20.00 -26.37 -5.02
N ASN A 703 -18.74 -26.74 -5.01
CA ASN A 703 -17.65 -26.10 -4.27
C ASN A 703 -16.77 -25.34 -5.24
N TYR A 704 -17.09 -24.06 -5.44
CA TYR A 704 -16.23 -23.08 -6.13
C TYR A 704 -14.98 -22.79 -5.33
N ARG A 705 -14.29 -23.79 -4.84
CA ARG A 705 -13.07 -23.57 -4.13
C ARG A 705 -11.94 -23.59 -5.14
N LEU A 706 -11.48 -22.42 -5.53
CA LEU A 706 -10.19 -22.28 -6.13
C LEU A 706 -9.19 -22.82 -5.12
N CYS A 707 -8.74 -24.07 -5.31
CA CYS A 707 -7.58 -24.59 -4.64
C CYS A 707 -7.63 -24.58 -3.09
N GLU A 708 -8.67 -25.17 -2.51
CA GLU A 708 -8.80 -25.26 -1.05
C GLU A 708 -7.56 -25.77 -0.31
N SER A 709 -6.83 -26.68 -0.88
CA SER A 709 -5.64 -27.26 -0.26
C SER A 709 -4.40 -26.35 -0.29
N SER A 710 -4.42 -25.28 -1.10
CA SER A 710 -3.26 -24.43 -1.34
C SER A 710 -3.44 -22.99 -0.86
N PHE A 711 -4.64 -22.56 -0.55
CA PHE A 711 -4.95 -21.19 -0.19
C PHE A 711 -5.64 -21.11 1.15
N SER A 712 -4.88 -20.74 2.15
CA SER A 712 -5.39 -20.23 3.42
C SER A 712 -5.53 -18.70 3.37
N TYR A 713 -5.69 -18.09 2.18
CA TYR A 713 -5.65 -16.66 2.02
C TYR A 713 -7.04 -16.09 1.78
N ASP A 714 -7.44 -15.24 2.66
CA ASP A 714 -8.62 -14.43 2.61
C ASP A 714 -8.25 -13.07 2.00
N ILE A 715 -8.60 -12.86 0.73
CA ILE A 715 -8.15 -11.67 -0.02
C ILE A 715 -8.83 -10.41 0.46
N ASP A 716 -10.08 -10.52 0.88
CA ASP A 716 -10.88 -9.38 1.33
C ASP A 716 -10.93 -9.26 2.86
N GLY A 717 -10.27 -10.15 3.59
CA GLY A 717 -10.20 -10.13 5.05
C GLY A 717 -11.47 -10.61 5.75
N ASN A 718 -12.40 -11.29 5.04
CA ASN A 718 -13.67 -11.74 5.59
C ASN A 718 -13.67 -13.20 6.08
N GLY A 719 -12.55 -13.88 6.00
CA GLY A 719 -12.40 -15.30 6.39
C GLY A 719 -12.99 -16.29 5.39
N LYS A 720 -13.42 -15.85 4.20
CA LYS A 720 -14.08 -16.70 3.20
C LYS A 720 -13.53 -16.48 1.81
N MET A 721 -12.87 -17.48 1.27
CA MET A 721 -12.26 -17.44 -0.06
C MET A 721 -13.23 -17.42 -1.25
N SER A 722 -14.51 -17.66 -1.07
CA SER A 722 -15.42 -18.03 -2.17
C SER A 722 -16.38 -16.93 -2.61
N ASP A 723 -16.40 -15.78 -1.96
CA ASP A 723 -17.46 -14.80 -2.20
C ASP A 723 -17.38 -14.15 -3.58
N TYR A 724 -16.17 -13.89 -4.10
CA TYR A 724 -16.00 -13.29 -5.42
C TYR A 724 -16.31 -14.23 -6.59
N LEU A 725 -16.37 -15.53 -6.39
CA LEU A 725 -16.88 -16.45 -7.41
C LEU A 725 -18.39 -16.50 -7.48
N ARG A 726 -19.07 -15.97 -6.47
CA ARG A 726 -20.52 -15.93 -6.40
C ARG A 726 -21.15 -14.95 -7.39
N TYR A 727 -20.38 -14.00 -7.86
CA TYR A 727 -20.84 -12.94 -8.75
C TYR A 727 -20.15 -13.02 -10.11
N ASP A 728 -20.81 -12.53 -11.14
CA ASP A 728 -20.23 -12.31 -12.46
C ASP A 728 -19.53 -10.94 -12.56
N GLN A 729 -18.98 -10.61 -13.72
CA GLN A 729 -18.25 -9.36 -13.98
C GLN A 729 -19.09 -8.10 -13.69
N ILE A 730 -20.40 -8.17 -13.81
CA ILE A 730 -21.32 -7.05 -13.57
C ILE A 730 -22.13 -7.27 -12.28
N HIS A 731 -21.58 -8.04 -11.35
CA HIS A 731 -22.13 -8.29 -10.02
C HIS A 731 -23.51 -8.99 -9.97
N ASN A 732 -23.91 -9.69 -11.03
CA ASN A 732 -25.03 -10.59 -10.93
C ASN A 732 -24.65 -11.84 -10.17
N VAL A 733 -25.54 -12.32 -9.31
CA VAL A 733 -25.33 -13.59 -8.63
C VAL A 733 -25.31 -14.72 -9.65
N ARG A 734 -24.27 -15.54 -9.64
CA ARG A 734 -24.19 -16.72 -10.49
C ARG A 734 -25.20 -17.77 -10.07
N ALA A 735 -25.84 -18.38 -11.05
CA ALA A 735 -26.76 -19.50 -10.81
C ALA A 735 -26.01 -20.77 -10.41
N ASN A 736 -26.73 -21.76 -9.88
CA ASN A 736 -26.15 -23.07 -9.51
C ASN A 736 -25.53 -23.82 -10.71
N SER A 737 -26.03 -23.57 -11.93
CA SER A 737 -25.42 -24.00 -13.19
C SER A 737 -24.87 -22.78 -13.89
N THR A 738 -23.61 -22.46 -13.65
CA THR A 738 -23.01 -21.23 -14.14
C THR A 738 -22.56 -21.33 -15.59
N CYS A 739 -22.58 -20.22 -16.29
CA CYS A 739 -21.93 -20.08 -17.58
C CYS A 739 -20.40 -20.02 -17.43
N VAL A 740 -19.67 -20.47 -18.42
CA VAL A 740 -18.24 -20.18 -18.51
C VAL A 740 -18.03 -18.72 -18.86
N GLY A 741 -16.86 -18.18 -18.50
CA GLY A 741 -16.51 -16.81 -18.80
C GLY A 741 -16.95 -15.81 -17.72
N ALA A 742 -16.67 -14.55 -17.99
CA ALA A 742 -16.80 -13.47 -17.03
C ALA A 742 -18.24 -13.11 -16.66
N MET A 743 -19.18 -13.40 -17.54
CA MET A 743 -20.56 -12.95 -17.38
C MET A 743 -21.55 -14.12 -17.37
N GLU A 744 -22.58 -13.98 -16.58
CA GLU A 744 -23.68 -14.94 -16.50
C GLU A 744 -24.75 -14.60 -17.54
N TYR A 745 -25.21 -15.59 -18.31
CA TYR A 745 -26.32 -15.42 -19.23
C TYR A 745 -27.65 -15.49 -18.46
N LYS A 746 -28.54 -14.53 -18.76
CA LYS A 746 -29.93 -14.57 -18.32
C LYS A 746 -30.86 -14.64 -19.51
N GLU A 747 -31.71 -15.67 -19.53
CA GLU A 747 -32.73 -15.82 -20.57
C GLU A 747 -33.72 -14.64 -20.51
N GLY A 748 -34.07 -14.11 -21.68
CA GLY A 748 -35.06 -13.01 -21.79
C GLY A 748 -34.50 -11.61 -21.70
N VAL A 749 -33.22 -11.40 -21.47
CA VAL A 749 -32.58 -10.09 -21.60
C VAL A 749 -32.34 -9.77 -23.06
N THR A 750 -33.39 -9.37 -23.79
CA THR A 750 -33.31 -9.03 -25.22
C THR A 750 -32.86 -7.58 -25.47
N SER A 751 -32.89 -6.76 -24.47
CA SER A 751 -32.29 -5.42 -24.47
C SER A 751 -31.58 -5.19 -23.15
N ILE A 752 -30.42 -4.57 -23.22
CA ILE A 752 -29.85 -3.92 -22.07
C ILE A 752 -30.71 -2.68 -21.90
N THR A 753 -31.70 -2.76 -21.03
CA THR A 753 -32.10 -1.56 -20.32
C THR A 753 -30.81 -1.05 -19.73
N GLU A 754 -30.48 0.20 -19.99
CA GLU A 754 -29.39 0.87 -19.29
C GLU A 754 -29.43 0.37 -17.85
N VAL A 755 -28.40 -0.39 -17.44
CA VAL A 755 -28.12 -0.47 -16.03
C VAL A 755 -27.65 0.94 -15.74
N LYS A 756 -28.60 1.77 -15.37
CA LYS A 756 -28.26 3.04 -14.75
C LYS A 756 -27.25 2.68 -13.68
N PRO A 757 -26.13 3.39 -13.55
CA PRO A 757 -25.30 3.30 -12.37
C PRO A 757 -26.28 3.23 -11.21
N GLN A 758 -26.11 2.30 -10.25
CA GLN A 758 -27.04 2.20 -9.15
C GLN A 758 -27.18 3.61 -8.58
N ASP A 759 -28.26 4.29 -9.01
CA ASP A 759 -28.48 5.68 -8.69
C ASP A 759 -28.45 5.77 -7.17
N GLY A 760 -27.50 6.51 -6.67
CA GLY A 760 -27.65 7.09 -5.40
C GLY A 760 -26.65 6.75 -4.33
N ILE A 761 -25.79 5.73 -4.42
CA ILE A 761 -24.81 5.51 -3.36
C ILE A 761 -23.39 5.52 -3.89
N HIS A 762 -22.56 6.42 -3.37
CA HIS A 762 -21.16 6.57 -3.76
C HIS A 762 -20.27 6.49 -2.52
N ARG A 763 -19.23 5.68 -2.59
CA ARG A 763 -18.22 5.63 -1.53
C ARG A 763 -17.33 6.87 -1.59
N ILE A 764 -17.25 7.60 -0.49
CA ILE A 764 -16.45 8.83 -0.34
C ILE A 764 -15.31 8.70 0.68
N GLY A 765 -15.20 7.54 1.33
CA GLY A 765 -14.19 7.21 2.32
C GLY A 765 -14.18 5.72 2.61
N GLU A 766 -13.28 5.24 3.45
CA GLU A 766 -13.12 3.81 3.74
C GLU A 766 -14.44 3.15 4.19
N ASN A 767 -15.23 3.84 5.02
CA ASN A 767 -16.56 3.42 5.46
C ASN A 767 -17.59 4.53 5.29
N GLN A 768 -17.34 5.49 4.41
CA GLN A 768 -18.17 6.65 4.21
C GLN A 768 -18.80 6.63 2.83
N TYR A 769 -20.07 6.89 2.78
CA TYR A 769 -20.89 6.83 1.57
C TYR A 769 -21.78 8.06 1.47
N VAL A 770 -22.03 8.50 0.24
CA VAL A 770 -23.01 9.53 -0.11
C VAL A 770 -24.17 8.85 -0.85
N LEU A 771 -25.39 9.16 -0.47
CA LEU A 771 -26.60 8.77 -1.17
C LEU A 771 -27.23 10.00 -1.81
N THR A 772 -26.99 10.20 -3.07
CA THR A 772 -27.47 11.37 -3.80
C THR A 772 -29.00 11.40 -3.84
N GLY A 773 -29.60 12.47 -3.36
CA GLY A 773 -31.05 12.67 -3.34
C GLY A 773 -31.80 12.02 -2.18
N ALA A 774 -31.11 11.44 -1.19
CA ALA A 774 -31.74 10.87 0.00
C ALA A 774 -31.81 11.89 1.14
N SER A 775 -32.98 12.27 1.57
CA SER A 775 -33.16 13.17 2.73
C SER A 775 -32.98 12.47 4.09
N ASN A 776 -33.11 11.15 4.12
CA ASN A 776 -32.91 10.31 5.30
C ASN A 776 -32.26 9.00 4.86
N VAL A 777 -31.17 8.63 5.50
CA VAL A 777 -30.45 7.39 5.22
C VAL A 777 -30.53 6.48 6.44
N ALA A 778 -31.21 5.35 6.27
CA ALA A 778 -31.31 4.32 7.30
C ALA A 778 -30.42 3.11 6.92
N VAL A 779 -29.66 2.64 7.89
CA VAL A 779 -28.83 1.44 7.77
C VAL A 779 -29.43 0.32 8.57
N PHE A 780 -29.61 -0.80 7.93
CA PHE A 780 -30.13 -2.00 8.55
C PHE A 780 -29.09 -3.10 8.54
N ASN A 781 -29.02 -3.87 9.60
CA ASN A 781 -28.27 -5.13 9.62
C ASN A 781 -29.08 -6.25 8.92
N LEU A 782 -28.47 -7.41 8.75
CA LEU A 782 -29.12 -8.56 8.10
C LEU A 782 -30.37 -9.09 8.84
N ALA A 783 -30.56 -8.75 10.12
CA ALA A 783 -31.74 -9.08 10.89
C ALA A 783 -32.88 -8.07 10.68
N GLY A 784 -32.69 -7.06 9.82
CA GLY A 784 -33.67 -6.02 9.54
C GLY A 784 -33.80 -4.95 10.63
N GLN A 785 -32.85 -4.90 11.55
CA GLN A 785 -32.83 -3.86 12.59
C GLN A 785 -32.13 -2.63 12.06
N CYS A 786 -32.72 -1.45 12.24
CA CYS A 786 -32.05 -0.19 11.93
C CYS A 786 -30.93 0.06 12.95
N VAL A 787 -29.68 0.07 12.48
CA VAL A 787 -28.48 0.20 13.32
C VAL A 787 -27.83 1.57 13.23
N LEU A 788 -28.18 2.35 12.21
CA LEU A 788 -27.75 3.72 12.04
C LEU A 788 -28.82 4.48 11.23
N ASN A 789 -29.03 5.75 11.58
CA ASN A 789 -29.90 6.64 10.83
C ASN A 789 -29.23 8.01 10.70
N SER A 790 -29.23 8.56 9.51
CA SER A 790 -28.64 9.87 9.20
C SER A 790 -29.67 10.74 8.51
N ASN A 791 -29.81 11.95 8.98
CA ASN A 791 -30.64 12.97 8.31
C ASN A 791 -29.88 13.69 7.18
N ASN A 792 -28.67 13.23 6.88
CA ASN A 792 -27.82 13.74 5.80
C ASN A 792 -27.68 12.69 4.71
N GLU A 793 -27.39 13.14 3.51
CA GLU A 793 -27.06 12.26 2.38
C GLU A 793 -25.78 11.45 2.58
N THR A 794 -24.92 11.84 3.52
CA THR A 794 -23.70 11.13 3.87
C THR A 794 -23.92 10.21 5.05
N ILE A 795 -23.34 9.01 4.96
CA ILE A 795 -23.35 8.03 6.03
C ILE A 795 -21.94 7.53 6.30
N ASP A 796 -21.61 7.45 7.58
CA ASP A 796 -20.37 6.86 8.05
C ASP A 796 -20.68 5.54 8.77
N LEU A 797 -20.20 4.44 8.22
CA LEU A 797 -20.36 3.11 8.80
C LEU A 797 -19.24 2.75 9.79
N SER A 798 -18.26 3.62 9.99
CA SER A 798 -17.13 3.36 10.91
C SER A 798 -17.55 3.01 12.35
N PRO A 799 -18.65 3.50 12.90
CA PRO A 799 -19.11 3.09 14.23
C PRO A 799 -19.70 1.67 14.30
N LEU A 800 -20.03 1.06 13.15
CA LEU A 800 -20.69 -0.25 13.13
C LEU A 800 -19.65 -1.37 13.09
N PRO A 801 -19.94 -2.57 13.58
CA PRO A 801 -19.09 -3.75 13.40
C PRO A 801 -18.88 -4.10 11.93
N SER A 802 -17.76 -4.78 11.58
CA SER A 802 -17.58 -5.31 10.23
C SER A 802 -18.71 -6.28 9.87
N GLY A 803 -19.30 -6.08 8.71
CA GLY A 803 -20.46 -6.88 8.30
C GLY A 803 -21.17 -6.32 7.06
N LEU A 804 -22.20 -7.05 6.64
CA LEU A 804 -23.08 -6.63 5.54
C LEU A 804 -24.24 -5.79 6.08
N TYR A 805 -24.44 -4.64 5.48
CA TYR A 805 -25.51 -3.69 5.82
C TYR A 805 -26.37 -3.37 4.59
N ILE A 806 -27.61 -3.00 4.84
CA ILE A 806 -28.53 -2.51 3.82
C ILE A 806 -28.75 -1.03 4.07
N VAL A 807 -28.37 -0.22 3.09
CA VAL A 807 -28.50 1.24 3.12
C VAL A 807 -29.39 1.67 1.96
N ASN A 808 -30.59 2.13 2.24
CA ASN A 808 -31.57 2.51 1.19
C ASN A 808 -31.66 1.49 0.04
N GLN A 809 -31.85 0.21 0.37
CA GLN A 809 -31.88 -0.93 -0.56
C GLN A 809 -30.55 -1.34 -1.20
N HIS A 810 -29.47 -0.63 -0.94
CA HIS A 810 -28.12 -1.02 -1.37
C HIS A 810 -27.42 -1.87 -0.32
N LYS A 811 -26.73 -2.91 -0.76
CA LYS A 811 -25.94 -3.76 0.13
C LYS A 811 -24.52 -3.20 0.20
N ILE A 812 -24.06 -2.91 1.40
CA ILE A 812 -22.72 -2.40 1.68
C ILE A 812 -22.04 -3.33 2.64
N ILE A 813 -20.80 -3.68 2.36
CA ILE A 813 -19.92 -4.40 3.26
C ILE A 813 -19.01 -3.38 3.95
N ARG A 814 -19.02 -3.41 5.30
CA ARG A 814 -18.08 -2.65 6.10
C ARG A 814 -16.92 -3.55 6.50
#